data_6f79441c27a39110cb3482091eb23ef1
#
_entry.id   6f79441c27a39110cb3482091eb23ef1
#
_cell.length_a   1.000
_cell.length_b   1.000
_cell.length_c   1.000
_cell.angle_alpha   90.00
_cell.angle_beta   90.00
_cell.angle_gamma   90.00
#
_symmetry.space_group_name_H-M   'P 1'
#
loop_
_entity.id
_entity.type
_entity.pdbx_description
1 polymer ?
#
loop_
_entity_poly.entity_id
_entity_poly.type
_entity_poly.pdbx_seq_one_letter_code
_entity_poly.pdbx_strand_id
1 'polypeptide(L)'
;MKLKFIGLGFILFLTISSQAQRRHRAPNTNDTIASKYEPSTLFSTTFYTDKGNEFHSANGEPGPKYWQNRADYQLKAAIDTVTKTLTASENLTYTNNSPDALQYLWLQLDQNTYKKDARSNFYTGSSPKANQHTDGYQFESVEIVQNGKTLKADYIITDTRMQLRLPVSLSPNGGKISVLIKYHYTIPSSAFGGRTDYSDTKNGKMYEIAQWFPRMCVYDDSHGWDTLPFLGSGEFYLEYGDFDYAVTVPWDMIVAGSGELLNPNEVLTAKQISRLAAARNSDKTVMIRTADEVTNPSSRPVHTGTLTWHFKMFNSRDIAFGASKAYVWDAARMNLPEGKKSLAMSVYPVESVGDTAWSRATEYLKGSVEYFSSKWFVYPYPVAINEAGEAGGMEYPGITFDSPRASKGDLFGLIAHEIGHNWFPMIVGSDERRYAWMDEGLNTFIDIYASDVFNKGEYAPKRDGEYAPKGGNPADEIIPTIADPNAITIMTAADGVSEKYRHPITYYKTAFGLVLLREQILGKDRFDYAFRNYTQKWAYKHPQPDDFFRSMDNGAGEDLSWFWKGWFYNNLQLDLALIDAKYVDKDPKNGISVTVANKDEMAMPFTVEVKLKDGTKQRIKLPVETWLQQKAITFTIPTTTEVESVTVDPDNALPDMNRANNTMMVK
;
A
#
# COMPACT_ATOMS: atom_id res chain seq x y z
N MET A 1 77.55 -31.41 -27.62
CA MET A 1 78.90 -31.40 -26.97
C MET A 1 78.87 -30.30 -25.92
N LYS A 2 78.88 -30.65 -24.62
CA LYS A 2 79.43 -29.96 -23.44
C LYS A 2 78.94 -28.50 -23.19
N LEU A 3 78.64 -27.97 -22.02
CA LEU A 3 78.84 -28.42 -20.62
C LEU A 3 77.95 -27.58 -19.72
N LYS A 4 77.56 -28.13 -18.59
CA LYS A 4 76.84 -27.50 -17.46
C LYS A 4 77.66 -26.40 -16.82
N PHE A 5 76.99 -25.41 -16.23
CA PHE A 5 77.39 -24.84 -14.94
C PHE A 5 76.15 -24.45 -14.08
N ILE A 6 76.18 -25.01 -12.90
CA ILE A 6 75.16 -24.76 -11.81
C ILE A 6 75.70 -23.58 -10.99
N GLY A 7 74.90 -22.57 -10.86
CA GLY A 7 75.18 -21.48 -9.90
C GLY A 7 74.12 -21.49 -8.79
N LEU A 8 74.56 -21.94 -7.59
CA LEU A 8 73.76 -21.92 -6.37
C LEU A 8 73.79 -20.50 -5.77
N GLY A 9 72.66 -19.81 -5.89
CA GLY A 9 72.48 -18.50 -5.23
C GLY A 9 71.81 -18.71 -3.85
N PHE A 10 72.54 -18.46 -2.76
CA PHE A 10 72.02 -18.40 -1.41
C PHE A 10 71.15 -17.13 -1.27
N ILE A 11 69.86 -17.32 -1.12
CA ILE A 11 68.97 -16.22 -0.70
C ILE A 11 68.89 -16.22 0.82
N LEU A 12 69.49 -15.21 1.40
CA LEU A 12 69.44 -14.91 2.83
C LEU A 12 68.04 -14.34 3.15
N PHE A 13 67.17 -15.13 3.79
CA PHE A 13 65.95 -14.60 4.37
C PHE A 13 66.24 -13.82 5.64
N LEU A 14 66.19 -12.49 5.57
CA LEU A 14 66.13 -11.63 6.72
C LEU A 14 64.69 -11.66 7.26
N THR A 15 64.42 -12.43 8.30
CA THR A 15 63.20 -12.36 9.08
C THR A 15 63.25 -11.08 9.94
N ILE A 16 62.56 -10.04 9.46
CA ILE A 16 62.23 -8.90 10.26
C ILE A 16 61.06 -9.32 11.14
N SER A 17 61.35 -9.70 12.37
CA SER A 17 60.33 -9.83 13.42
C SER A 17 59.82 -8.44 13.78
N SER A 18 58.72 -8.01 13.18
CA SER A 18 57.94 -6.89 13.66
C SER A 18 57.28 -7.31 14.98
N GLN A 19 57.88 -6.97 16.11
CA GLN A 19 57.18 -6.93 17.38
C GLN A 19 56.13 -5.81 17.28
N ALA A 20 54.89 -6.19 16.87
CA ALA A 20 53.73 -5.35 17.08
C ALA A 20 53.60 -5.15 18.60
N GLN A 21 53.99 -4.02 19.09
CA GLN A 21 53.65 -3.59 20.46
C GLN A 21 52.13 -3.64 20.58
N ARG A 22 51.62 -4.70 21.21
CA ARG A 22 50.26 -4.69 21.75
C ARG A 22 50.21 -3.55 22.77
N ARG A 23 49.79 -2.38 22.33
CA ARG A 23 49.31 -1.37 23.27
C ARG A 23 48.18 -2.06 24.04
N HIS A 24 48.39 -2.30 25.32
CA HIS A 24 47.31 -2.61 26.25
C HIS A 24 46.36 -1.42 26.17
N ARG A 25 45.29 -1.54 25.34
CA ARG A 25 44.17 -0.64 25.44
C ARG A 25 43.61 -0.84 26.83
N ALA A 26 43.50 0.23 27.62
CA ALA A 26 42.71 0.21 28.84
C ALA A 26 41.34 -0.44 28.49
N PRO A 27 40.77 -1.28 29.39
CA PRO A 27 39.49 -1.90 29.12
C PRO A 27 38.50 -0.80 28.77
N ASN A 28 37.93 -0.91 27.54
CA ASN A 28 36.97 0.05 27.05
C ASN A 28 35.76 -0.06 27.98
N THR A 29 35.31 1.02 28.60
CA THR A 29 34.14 1.02 29.49
C THR A 29 32.90 0.42 28.79
N ASN A 30 32.88 0.38 27.46
CA ASN A 30 31.89 -0.28 26.65
C ASN A 30 31.81 -1.80 26.84
N ASP A 31 32.92 -2.49 27.17
CA ASP A 31 32.94 -3.96 27.31
C ASP A 31 32.30 -4.44 28.63
N THR A 32 32.02 -3.55 29.57
CA THR A 32 31.39 -3.86 30.86
C THR A 32 29.88 -3.65 30.87
N ILE A 33 29.31 -3.00 29.84
CA ILE A 33 27.88 -2.73 29.73
C ILE A 33 27.19 -3.93 29.08
N ALA A 34 26.30 -4.58 29.82
CA ALA A 34 25.50 -5.66 29.25
C ALA A 34 24.55 -5.11 28.14
N SER A 35 24.71 -5.61 26.93
CA SER A 35 23.96 -5.18 25.75
C SER A 35 23.93 -6.31 24.72
N LYS A 36 22.79 -6.48 24.03
CA LYS A 36 22.64 -7.35 22.87
C LYS A 36 23.09 -6.67 21.57
N TYR A 37 23.36 -5.36 21.62
CA TYR A 37 23.73 -4.59 20.43
C TYR A 37 25.09 -5.05 19.87
N GLU A 38 25.07 -5.41 18.59
CA GLU A 38 26.28 -5.79 17.84
C GLU A 38 26.39 -4.93 16.56
N PRO A 39 27.20 -3.86 16.59
CA PRO A 39 27.37 -2.95 15.46
C PRO A 39 27.66 -3.65 14.14
N SER A 40 28.59 -4.61 14.16
CA SER A 40 28.99 -5.36 12.97
C SER A 40 27.87 -6.23 12.39
N THR A 41 26.86 -6.56 13.18
CA THR A 41 25.69 -7.30 12.72
C THR A 41 24.67 -6.37 12.08
N LEU A 42 24.32 -5.27 12.73
CA LEU A 42 23.34 -4.33 12.20
C LEU A 42 23.87 -3.60 10.96
N PHE A 43 25.06 -3.03 11.03
CA PHE A 43 25.72 -2.33 9.92
C PHE A 43 26.56 -3.25 9.04
N SER A 44 26.12 -4.50 8.87
CA SER A 44 26.84 -5.48 8.06
C SER A 44 26.84 -5.12 6.58
N THR A 45 28.02 -5.04 5.99
CA THR A 45 28.18 -4.84 4.54
C THR A 45 27.78 -6.06 3.70
N THR A 46 27.42 -7.17 4.34
CA THR A 46 26.88 -8.37 3.65
C THR A 46 25.37 -8.34 3.49
N PHE A 47 24.69 -7.41 4.16
CA PHE A 47 23.27 -7.15 3.92
C PHE A 47 23.17 -6.09 2.82
N TYR A 48 22.48 -6.44 1.74
CA TYR A 48 22.11 -5.52 0.67
C TYR A 48 20.66 -5.78 0.28
N THR A 49 19.98 -4.72 -0.13
CA THR A 49 18.91 -4.81 -1.09
C THR A 49 19.47 -5.38 -2.41
N ASP A 50 18.64 -5.99 -3.23
CA ASP A 50 19.10 -6.58 -4.50
C ASP A 50 19.86 -5.55 -5.35
N LYS A 51 20.87 -6.04 -6.07
CA LYS A 51 21.68 -5.20 -6.94
C LYS A 51 20.84 -4.72 -8.13
N GLY A 52 21.02 -3.45 -8.50
CA GLY A 52 20.44 -2.93 -9.72
C GLY A 52 20.89 -3.69 -10.96
N ASN A 53 20.02 -3.75 -11.95
CA ASN A 53 20.25 -4.38 -13.26
C ASN A 53 19.72 -3.51 -14.39
N GLU A 54 19.61 -4.05 -15.62
CA GLU A 54 19.14 -3.32 -16.80
C GLU A 54 17.63 -2.97 -16.74
N PHE A 55 16.86 -3.69 -15.93
CA PHE A 55 15.40 -3.52 -15.78
C PHE A 55 15.07 -2.69 -14.54
N HIS A 56 15.81 -2.89 -13.46
CA HIS A 56 15.68 -2.21 -12.16
C HIS A 56 17.01 -1.56 -11.78
N SER A 57 17.11 -0.25 -11.92
CA SER A 57 18.37 0.48 -11.73
C SER A 57 18.88 0.47 -10.30
N ALA A 58 20.20 0.63 -10.12
CA ALA A 58 20.82 0.70 -8.80
C ALA A 58 20.34 1.89 -7.93
N ASN A 59 19.79 2.94 -8.54
CA ASN A 59 19.19 4.07 -7.84
C ASN A 59 17.70 3.88 -7.53
N GLY A 60 17.14 2.67 -7.76
CA GLY A 60 15.74 2.35 -7.50
C GLY A 60 14.75 2.82 -8.57
N GLU A 61 15.20 3.44 -9.66
CA GLU A 61 14.34 3.81 -10.79
C GLU A 61 14.20 2.66 -11.80
N PRO A 62 13.16 2.68 -12.66
CA PRO A 62 13.09 1.76 -13.78
C PRO A 62 14.35 1.82 -14.64
N GLY A 63 14.93 0.69 -14.97
CA GLY A 63 16.16 0.58 -15.75
C GLY A 63 15.96 0.91 -17.22
N PRO A 64 17.06 1.08 -17.98
CA PRO A 64 17.00 1.48 -19.39
C PRO A 64 16.34 0.42 -20.31
N LYS A 65 16.22 -0.81 -19.84
CA LYS A 65 15.55 -1.91 -20.56
C LYS A 65 14.27 -2.36 -19.84
N TYR A 66 13.75 -1.56 -18.91
CA TYR A 66 12.50 -1.88 -18.25
C TYR A 66 11.38 -2.06 -19.28
N TRP A 67 10.64 -3.12 -19.14
CA TRP A 67 9.49 -3.43 -19.96
C TRP A 67 8.31 -3.84 -19.06
N GLN A 68 7.14 -3.74 -19.62
CA GLN A 68 5.93 -4.29 -19.00
C GLN A 68 4.91 -4.55 -20.08
N ASN A 69 4.12 -5.58 -19.91
CA ASN A 69 3.07 -5.96 -20.81
C ASN A 69 1.86 -5.06 -20.67
N ARG A 70 0.85 -5.23 -21.51
CA ARG A 70 -0.36 -4.41 -21.50
C ARG A 70 -1.58 -5.26 -21.78
N ALA A 71 -2.66 -5.03 -21.03
CA ALA A 71 -3.94 -5.71 -21.16
C ALA A 71 -5.07 -4.69 -21.35
N ASP A 72 -5.57 -4.56 -22.58
CA ASP A 72 -6.69 -3.68 -22.93
C ASP A 72 -8.00 -4.48 -23.00
N TYR A 73 -9.08 -3.96 -22.40
CA TYR A 73 -10.32 -4.69 -22.24
C TYR A 73 -11.50 -3.98 -22.89
N GLN A 74 -12.33 -4.75 -23.61
CA GLN A 74 -13.69 -4.37 -24.01
C GLN A 74 -14.66 -5.34 -23.33
N LEU A 75 -15.50 -4.82 -22.41
CA LEU A 75 -16.34 -5.64 -21.55
C LEU A 75 -17.81 -5.24 -21.71
N LYS A 76 -18.69 -6.24 -21.68
CA LYS A 76 -20.14 -6.03 -21.59
C LYS A 76 -20.70 -6.93 -20.51
N ALA A 77 -21.44 -6.36 -19.57
CA ALA A 77 -22.10 -7.09 -18.50
C ALA A 77 -23.59 -6.78 -18.44
N ALA A 78 -24.37 -7.74 -18.01
CA ALA A 78 -25.78 -7.57 -17.69
C ALA A 78 -26.09 -8.24 -16.36
N ILE A 79 -26.83 -7.55 -15.49
CA ILE A 79 -27.29 -8.10 -14.21
C ILE A 79 -28.77 -8.48 -14.31
N ASP A 80 -29.05 -9.76 -14.12
CA ASP A 80 -30.40 -10.24 -13.82
C ASP A 80 -30.63 -10.20 -12.29
N THR A 81 -31.46 -9.27 -11.86
CA THR A 81 -31.76 -9.06 -10.44
C THR A 81 -32.72 -10.10 -9.86
N VAL A 82 -33.38 -10.89 -10.70
CA VAL A 82 -34.26 -11.99 -10.25
C VAL A 82 -33.42 -13.24 -9.91
N THR A 83 -32.60 -13.68 -10.87
CA THR A 83 -31.73 -14.86 -10.71
C THR A 83 -30.43 -14.53 -9.97
N LYS A 84 -30.09 -13.26 -9.76
CA LYS A 84 -28.79 -12.79 -9.19
C LYS A 84 -27.61 -13.27 -10.03
N THR A 85 -27.76 -13.18 -11.34
CA THR A 85 -26.75 -13.63 -12.30
C THR A 85 -26.12 -12.44 -13.00
N LEU A 86 -24.81 -12.40 -13.07
CA LEU A 86 -24.07 -11.55 -13.98
C LEU A 86 -23.70 -12.37 -15.21
N THR A 87 -24.13 -11.91 -16.39
CA THR A 87 -23.73 -12.47 -17.70
C THR A 87 -22.84 -11.46 -18.40
N ALA A 88 -21.71 -11.90 -18.94
CA ALA A 88 -20.76 -10.98 -19.53
C ALA A 88 -20.03 -11.55 -20.75
N SER A 89 -19.50 -10.63 -21.55
CA SER A 89 -18.53 -10.92 -22.60
C SER A 89 -17.32 -10.00 -22.48
N GLU A 90 -16.17 -10.57 -22.76
CA GLU A 90 -14.86 -9.93 -22.69
C GLU A 90 -14.14 -10.08 -24.04
N ASN A 91 -13.53 -9.01 -24.49
CA ASN A 91 -12.52 -9.01 -25.53
C ASN A 91 -11.27 -8.37 -24.95
N LEU A 92 -10.34 -9.21 -24.50
CA LEU A 92 -9.03 -8.83 -24.01
C LEU A 92 -8.05 -8.76 -25.17
N THR A 93 -7.35 -7.64 -25.33
CA THR A 93 -6.18 -7.52 -26.22
C THR A 93 -4.92 -7.46 -25.35
N TYR A 94 -4.12 -8.53 -25.39
CA TYR A 94 -2.85 -8.59 -24.66
C TYR A 94 -1.69 -8.28 -25.58
N THR A 95 -0.79 -7.38 -25.13
CA THR A 95 0.43 -7.00 -25.81
C THR A 95 1.63 -7.48 -25.02
N ASN A 96 2.42 -8.38 -25.61
CA ASN A 96 3.64 -8.89 -25.04
C ASN A 96 4.83 -7.97 -25.39
N ASN A 97 5.20 -7.09 -24.47
CA ASN A 97 6.36 -6.22 -24.61
C ASN A 97 7.64 -6.83 -24.04
N SER A 98 7.55 -8.02 -23.42
CA SER A 98 8.71 -8.73 -22.90
C SER A 98 9.66 -9.18 -24.01
N PRO A 99 10.93 -9.46 -23.68
CA PRO A 99 11.87 -10.06 -24.64
C PRO A 99 11.56 -11.54 -24.95
N ASP A 100 10.59 -12.15 -24.26
CA ASP A 100 10.30 -13.58 -24.33
C ASP A 100 9.13 -13.89 -25.26
N ALA A 101 9.22 -15.01 -25.98
CA ALA A 101 8.08 -15.57 -26.72
C ALA A 101 7.20 -16.38 -25.77
N LEU A 102 5.94 -15.99 -25.60
CA LEU A 102 5.02 -16.63 -24.66
C LEU A 102 4.24 -17.78 -25.30
N GLN A 103 4.35 -18.97 -24.72
CA GLN A 103 3.65 -20.18 -25.22
C GLN A 103 2.25 -20.34 -24.61
N TYR A 104 1.96 -19.65 -23.54
CA TYR A 104 0.70 -19.66 -22.82
C TYR A 104 0.49 -18.31 -22.11
N LEU A 105 -0.77 -18.03 -21.78
CA LEU A 105 -1.18 -16.91 -20.95
C LEU A 105 -1.83 -17.41 -19.68
N TRP A 106 -1.81 -16.60 -18.63
CA TRP A 106 -2.54 -16.87 -17.38
C TRP A 106 -3.56 -15.79 -17.08
N LEU A 107 -4.75 -16.20 -16.64
CA LEU A 107 -5.79 -15.30 -16.16
C LEU A 107 -6.20 -15.65 -14.73
N GLN A 108 -6.49 -14.63 -13.95
CA GLN A 108 -7.11 -14.76 -12.63
C GLN A 108 -8.63 -14.99 -12.81
N LEU A 109 -9.18 -15.89 -12.00
CA LEU A 109 -10.59 -16.25 -11.99
C LEU A 109 -11.15 -16.11 -10.57
N ASP A 110 -11.21 -14.88 -10.07
CA ASP A 110 -11.45 -14.60 -8.65
C ASP A 110 -12.81 -15.12 -8.16
N GLN A 111 -13.85 -15.11 -9.02
CA GLN A 111 -15.17 -15.64 -8.67
C GLN A 111 -15.17 -17.14 -8.32
N ASN A 112 -14.12 -17.87 -8.72
CA ASN A 112 -13.96 -19.27 -8.35
C ASN A 112 -13.62 -19.45 -6.85
N THR A 113 -13.25 -18.39 -6.14
CA THR A 113 -13.08 -18.43 -4.67
C THR A 113 -14.36 -18.85 -3.93
N TYR A 114 -15.53 -18.62 -4.56
CA TYR A 114 -16.83 -18.99 -3.99
C TYR A 114 -17.23 -20.43 -4.28
N LYS A 115 -16.42 -21.20 -5.01
CA LYS A 115 -16.70 -22.62 -5.25
C LYS A 115 -16.52 -23.42 -3.97
N LYS A 116 -17.31 -24.49 -3.85
CA LYS A 116 -17.27 -25.38 -2.67
C LYS A 116 -15.89 -26.00 -2.43
N ASP A 117 -15.15 -26.27 -3.50
CA ASP A 117 -13.81 -26.88 -3.50
C ASP A 117 -12.67 -25.87 -3.65
N ALA A 118 -12.95 -24.57 -3.56
CA ALA A 118 -11.92 -23.53 -3.65
C ALA A 118 -10.86 -23.69 -2.54
N ARG A 119 -9.60 -23.45 -2.89
CA ARG A 119 -8.48 -23.54 -1.95
C ARG A 119 -8.61 -22.58 -0.77
N SER A 120 -9.20 -21.41 -0.99
CA SER A 120 -9.50 -20.41 0.05
C SER A 120 -10.30 -20.99 1.22
N ASN A 121 -11.17 -21.98 0.99
CA ASN A 121 -11.94 -22.64 2.05
C ASN A 121 -11.08 -23.42 3.05
N PHE A 122 -9.87 -23.78 2.69
CA PHE A 122 -8.96 -24.60 3.50
C PHE A 122 -7.76 -23.81 4.03
N TYR A 123 -7.59 -22.61 3.55
CA TYR A 123 -6.41 -21.77 3.82
C TYR A 123 -6.32 -21.30 5.28
N THR A 124 -7.42 -20.84 5.86
CA THR A 124 -7.45 -20.33 7.25
C THR A 124 -7.79 -21.36 8.30
N GLY A 125 -7.94 -22.62 7.93
CA GLY A 125 -8.45 -23.68 8.80
C GLY A 125 -9.95 -23.56 9.12
N SER A 126 -10.65 -22.65 8.45
CA SER A 126 -12.10 -22.52 8.53
C SER A 126 -12.75 -23.68 7.76
N SER A 127 -13.77 -24.29 8.33
CA SER A 127 -14.60 -25.21 7.55
C SER A 127 -15.42 -24.41 6.54
N PRO A 128 -15.54 -24.87 5.28
CA PRO A 128 -16.44 -24.25 4.32
C PRO A 128 -17.83 -24.10 4.93
N LYS A 129 -18.39 -22.89 4.87
CA LYS A 129 -19.77 -22.68 5.33
C LYS A 129 -20.68 -23.49 4.40
N ALA A 130 -21.29 -24.55 4.92
CA ALA A 130 -21.89 -25.64 4.14
C ALA A 130 -22.93 -25.21 3.09
N ASN A 131 -23.50 -24.01 3.20
CA ASN A 131 -24.55 -23.48 2.31
C ASN A 131 -24.16 -22.12 1.68
N GLN A 132 -22.90 -21.72 1.72
CA GLN A 132 -22.42 -20.42 1.19
C GLN A 132 -21.38 -20.67 0.11
N HIS A 133 -21.82 -21.12 -1.06
CA HIS A 133 -20.98 -21.28 -2.25
C HIS A 133 -21.77 -20.99 -3.51
N THR A 134 -21.06 -20.64 -4.57
CA THR A 134 -21.56 -20.57 -5.94
C THR A 134 -20.77 -21.54 -6.81
N ASP A 135 -21.15 -21.65 -8.10
CA ASP A 135 -20.38 -22.47 -9.05
C ASP A 135 -19.20 -21.72 -9.68
N GLY A 136 -18.93 -20.48 -9.23
CA GLY A 136 -17.90 -19.62 -9.82
C GLY A 136 -18.20 -19.27 -11.27
N TYR A 137 -17.16 -18.98 -12.05
CA TYR A 137 -17.30 -18.72 -13.49
C TYR A 137 -17.81 -19.93 -14.24
N GLN A 138 -18.86 -19.73 -15.05
CA GLN A 138 -19.38 -20.67 -16.03
C GLN A 138 -19.08 -20.13 -17.43
N PHE A 139 -18.16 -20.76 -18.16
CA PHE A 139 -17.71 -20.32 -19.48
C PHE A 139 -18.59 -20.91 -20.58
N GLU A 140 -19.19 -20.04 -21.40
CA GLU A 140 -19.94 -20.43 -22.61
C GLU A 140 -19.01 -20.62 -23.80
N SER A 141 -18.03 -19.72 -23.94
CA SER A 141 -16.95 -19.84 -24.93
C SER A 141 -15.68 -19.16 -24.46
N VAL A 142 -14.54 -19.75 -24.84
CA VAL A 142 -13.20 -19.17 -24.71
C VAL A 142 -12.50 -19.35 -26.06
N GLU A 143 -12.19 -18.26 -26.72
CA GLU A 143 -11.61 -18.23 -28.06
C GLU A 143 -10.38 -17.33 -28.10
N ILE A 144 -9.46 -17.62 -29.00
CA ILE A 144 -8.25 -16.83 -29.26
C ILE A 144 -8.30 -16.30 -30.69
N VAL A 145 -8.02 -15.01 -30.87
CA VAL A 145 -7.79 -14.41 -32.19
C VAL A 145 -6.30 -14.16 -32.37
N GLN A 146 -5.69 -14.98 -33.21
CA GLN A 146 -4.27 -14.89 -33.51
C GLN A 146 -4.02 -14.96 -35.02
N ASN A 147 -3.21 -14.04 -35.54
CA ASN A 147 -2.91 -13.95 -36.98
C ASN A 147 -4.18 -13.88 -37.88
N GLY A 148 -5.19 -13.16 -37.39
CA GLY A 148 -6.47 -12.96 -38.12
C GLY A 148 -7.40 -14.17 -38.10
N LYS A 149 -7.11 -15.22 -37.35
CA LYS A 149 -7.96 -16.41 -37.20
C LYS A 149 -8.52 -16.51 -35.79
N THR A 150 -9.81 -16.77 -35.68
CA THR A 150 -10.48 -17.12 -34.44
C THR A 150 -10.43 -18.63 -34.23
N LEU A 151 -9.92 -19.09 -33.10
CA LEU A 151 -9.76 -20.48 -32.76
C LEU A 151 -10.36 -20.73 -31.38
N LYS A 152 -10.98 -21.88 -31.15
CA LYS A 152 -11.35 -22.31 -29.82
C LYS A 152 -10.07 -22.48 -28.99
N ALA A 153 -10.05 -21.92 -27.77
CA ALA A 153 -8.89 -21.99 -26.91
C ALA A 153 -8.69 -23.40 -26.33
N ASP A 154 -7.43 -23.83 -26.22
CA ASP A 154 -7.01 -24.91 -25.33
C ASP A 154 -6.68 -24.31 -23.97
N TYR A 155 -7.41 -24.68 -22.93
CA TYR A 155 -7.21 -24.14 -21.59
C TYR A 155 -7.45 -25.15 -20.48
N ILE A 156 -6.83 -24.86 -19.35
CA ILE A 156 -7.00 -25.61 -18.10
C ILE A 156 -7.34 -24.62 -16.98
N ILE A 157 -8.29 -24.98 -16.13
CA ILE A 157 -8.62 -24.22 -14.93
C ILE A 157 -8.07 -24.95 -13.71
N THR A 158 -7.34 -24.20 -12.88
CA THR A 158 -6.82 -24.67 -11.61
C THR A 158 -7.23 -23.67 -10.54
N ASP A 159 -8.30 -23.99 -9.81
CA ASP A 159 -8.86 -23.14 -8.76
C ASP A 159 -9.21 -21.73 -9.31
N THR A 160 -8.59 -20.68 -8.81
CA THR A 160 -8.81 -19.30 -9.24
C THR A 160 -7.94 -18.85 -10.42
N ARG A 161 -7.45 -19.78 -11.26
CA ARG A 161 -6.57 -19.46 -12.40
C ARG A 161 -6.92 -20.27 -13.64
N MET A 162 -6.75 -19.64 -14.80
CA MET A 162 -6.85 -20.28 -16.11
C MET A 162 -5.53 -20.16 -16.87
N GLN A 163 -4.96 -21.27 -17.33
CA GLN A 163 -3.90 -21.30 -18.30
C GLN A 163 -4.48 -21.43 -19.70
N LEU A 164 -4.21 -20.47 -20.57
CA LEU A 164 -4.52 -20.52 -22.01
C LEU A 164 -3.27 -20.95 -22.77
N ARG A 165 -3.34 -22.08 -23.47
CA ARG A 165 -2.24 -22.59 -24.30
C ARG A 165 -2.38 -22.06 -25.70
N LEU A 166 -1.31 -21.41 -26.18
CA LEU A 166 -1.33 -20.77 -27.49
C LEU A 166 -0.93 -21.74 -28.60
N PRO A 167 -1.69 -21.81 -29.70
CA PRO A 167 -1.33 -22.69 -30.83
C PRO A 167 -0.04 -22.24 -31.51
N VAL A 168 0.29 -20.95 -31.43
CA VAL A 168 1.56 -20.35 -31.85
C VAL A 168 2.02 -19.43 -30.74
N SER A 169 3.30 -19.49 -30.37
CA SER A 169 3.86 -18.60 -29.34
C SER A 169 3.61 -17.14 -29.70
N LEU A 170 3.22 -16.34 -28.70
CA LEU A 170 3.07 -14.91 -28.87
C LEU A 170 4.46 -14.27 -28.94
N SER A 171 4.73 -13.57 -30.03
CA SER A 171 6.02 -12.95 -30.29
C SER A 171 6.42 -11.96 -29.21
N PRO A 172 7.72 -11.84 -28.89
CA PRO A 172 8.23 -10.80 -28.00
C PRO A 172 8.11 -9.40 -28.62
N ASN A 173 8.39 -8.37 -27.80
CA ASN A 173 8.61 -6.99 -28.23
C ASN A 173 7.43 -6.41 -29.06
N GLY A 174 6.22 -6.53 -28.52
CA GLY A 174 5.01 -5.93 -29.10
C GLY A 174 4.08 -6.90 -29.81
N GLY A 175 4.29 -8.22 -29.68
CA GLY A 175 3.35 -9.23 -30.15
C GLY A 175 1.97 -9.08 -29.53
N LYS A 176 0.90 -9.22 -30.33
CA LYS A 176 -0.48 -9.03 -29.86
C LYS A 176 -1.35 -10.26 -30.09
N ILE A 177 -2.27 -10.48 -29.17
CA ILE A 177 -3.28 -11.52 -29.24
C ILE A 177 -4.58 -11.00 -28.62
N SER A 178 -5.73 -11.44 -29.15
CA SER A 178 -7.01 -11.19 -28.48
C SER A 178 -7.59 -12.49 -27.91
N VAL A 179 -8.14 -12.39 -26.71
CA VAL A 179 -8.88 -13.46 -26.04
C VAL A 179 -10.34 -13.04 -25.92
N LEU A 180 -11.24 -13.87 -26.45
CA LEU A 180 -12.68 -13.63 -26.42
C LEU A 180 -13.32 -14.61 -25.45
N ILE A 181 -13.99 -14.10 -24.42
CA ILE A 181 -14.60 -14.94 -23.38
C ILE A 181 -16.08 -14.55 -23.23
N LYS A 182 -16.96 -15.56 -23.18
CA LYS A 182 -18.35 -15.39 -22.73
C LYS A 182 -18.56 -16.24 -21.51
N TYR A 183 -19.16 -15.63 -20.50
CA TYR A 183 -19.32 -16.28 -19.21
C TYR A 183 -20.51 -15.71 -18.43
N HIS A 184 -20.90 -16.44 -17.42
CA HIS A 184 -21.78 -15.95 -16.37
C HIS A 184 -21.38 -16.54 -15.02
N TYR A 185 -21.87 -15.95 -13.95
CA TYR A 185 -21.78 -16.48 -12.59
C TYR A 185 -22.92 -15.94 -11.72
N THR A 186 -23.20 -16.66 -10.64
CA THR A 186 -24.16 -16.22 -9.61
C THR A 186 -23.48 -15.20 -8.69
N ILE A 187 -24.07 -14.01 -8.56
CA ILE A 187 -23.63 -12.99 -7.61
C ILE A 187 -24.00 -13.49 -6.20
N PRO A 188 -23.02 -13.67 -5.30
CA PRO A 188 -23.27 -14.07 -3.92
C PRO A 188 -24.01 -12.98 -3.14
N SER A 189 -24.60 -13.31 -2.00
CA SER A 189 -25.07 -12.30 -1.05
C SER A 189 -23.93 -11.82 -0.17
N SER A 190 -24.05 -10.62 0.40
CA SER A 190 -23.04 -10.03 1.31
C SER A 190 -22.72 -10.90 2.54
N ALA A 191 -23.61 -11.84 2.89
CA ALA A 191 -23.35 -12.83 3.94
C ALA A 191 -22.17 -13.78 3.65
N PHE A 192 -21.71 -13.86 2.40
CA PHE A 192 -20.52 -14.64 2.03
C PHE A 192 -19.23 -13.92 2.41
N GLY A 193 -19.28 -12.58 2.51
CA GLY A 193 -18.11 -11.73 2.64
C GLY A 193 -17.20 -11.85 1.42
N GLY A 194 -17.15 -10.83 0.59
CA GLY A 194 -16.36 -10.89 -0.63
C GLY A 194 -16.33 -9.57 -1.36
N ARG A 195 -15.77 -9.58 -2.57
CA ARG A 195 -15.52 -8.40 -3.39
C ARG A 195 -16.61 -8.18 -4.45
N THR A 196 -17.45 -9.17 -4.64
CA THR A 196 -18.66 -9.12 -5.49
C THR A 196 -19.79 -9.68 -4.67
N ASP A 197 -20.84 -8.87 -4.47
CA ASP A 197 -22.01 -9.31 -3.74
C ASP A 197 -23.24 -8.44 -3.99
N TYR A 198 -24.33 -8.76 -3.30
CA TYR A 198 -25.49 -7.89 -3.13
C TYR A 198 -25.94 -7.86 -1.67
N SER A 199 -26.41 -6.71 -1.26
CA SER A 199 -26.99 -6.46 0.07
C SER A 199 -28.40 -5.89 -0.03
N ASP A 200 -29.19 -6.03 1.04
CA ASP A 200 -30.53 -5.50 1.14
C ASP A 200 -30.52 -4.10 1.77
N THR A 201 -31.23 -3.17 1.16
CA THR A 201 -31.49 -1.83 1.69
C THR A 201 -33.00 -1.57 1.79
N LYS A 202 -33.39 -0.50 2.47
CA LYS A 202 -34.80 -0.09 2.57
C LYS A 202 -35.52 0.02 1.23
N ASN A 203 -34.82 0.48 0.19
CA ASN A 203 -35.41 0.79 -1.12
C ASN A 203 -34.99 -0.19 -2.25
N GLY A 204 -34.35 -1.29 -1.91
CA GLY A 204 -33.96 -2.32 -2.87
C GLY A 204 -32.58 -2.87 -2.58
N LYS A 205 -32.06 -3.65 -3.53
CA LYS A 205 -30.72 -4.24 -3.40
C LYS A 205 -29.66 -3.28 -3.91
N MET A 206 -28.52 -3.27 -3.25
CA MET A 206 -27.25 -2.75 -3.76
C MET A 206 -26.40 -3.90 -4.24
N TYR A 207 -25.74 -3.73 -5.35
CA TYR A 207 -24.80 -4.68 -5.95
C TYR A 207 -23.43 -4.01 -5.99
N GLU A 208 -22.45 -4.61 -5.33
CA GLU A 208 -21.04 -4.27 -5.41
C GLU A 208 -20.39 -5.30 -6.34
N ILE A 209 -19.82 -4.84 -7.45
CA ILE A 209 -19.33 -5.73 -8.51
C ILE A 209 -17.87 -5.41 -8.80
N ALA A 210 -16.99 -6.21 -8.22
CA ALA A 210 -15.55 -6.11 -8.40
C ALA A 210 -14.92 -7.48 -8.68
N GLN A 211 -13.70 -7.52 -9.21
CA GLN A 211 -13.04 -8.78 -9.59
C GLN A 211 -13.98 -9.67 -10.47
N TRP A 212 -14.71 -9.03 -11.36
CA TRP A 212 -15.91 -9.58 -12.00
C TRP A 212 -15.68 -10.16 -13.40
N PHE A 213 -14.48 -10.01 -13.94
CA PHE A 213 -14.07 -10.54 -15.24
C PHE A 213 -12.76 -11.32 -15.10
N PRO A 214 -12.46 -12.28 -16.00
CA PRO A 214 -11.15 -12.94 -16.05
C PRO A 214 -10.04 -11.92 -16.28
N ARG A 215 -9.13 -11.75 -15.31
CA ARG A 215 -8.11 -10.71 -15.33
C ARG A 215 -6.75 -11.26 -15.72
N MET A 216 -6.02 -10.55 -16.57
CA MET A 216 -4.68 -10.95 -17.01
C MET A 216 -3.70 -10.94 -15.85
N CYS A 217 -3.00 -12.07 -15.62
CA CYS A 217 -1.86 -12.12 -14.70
C CYS A 217 -0.70 -11.29 -15.22
N VAL A 218 0.09 -10.70 -14.31
CA VAL A 218 1.35 -10.05 -14.68
C VAL A 218 2.38 -11.08 -15.10
N TYR A 219 3.14 -10.77 -16.15
CA TYR A 219 4.39 -11.42 -16.51
C TYR A 219 5.49 -10.39 -16.41
N ASP A 220 6.40 -10.55 -15.46
CA ASP A 220 7.50 -9.62 -15.18
C ASP A 220 8.88 -10.30 -15.28
N ASP A 221 9.93 -9.48 -15.17
CA ASP A 221 11.32 -9.95 -15.22
C ASP A 221 11.85 -10.51 -13.90
N SER A 222 11.08 -10.33 -12.81
CA SER A 222 11.46 -10.78 -11.47
C SER A 222 10.97 -12.20 -11.15
N HIS A 223 9.74 -12.54 -11.59
CA HIS A 223 9.07 -13.80 -11.23
C HIS A 223 8.54 -14.56 -12.44
N GLY A 224 8.57 -13.97 -13.65
CA GLY A 224 7.82 -14.49 -14.78
C GLY A 224 6.29 -14.29 -14.55
N TRP A 225 5.48 -15.32 -14.78
CA TRP A 225 4.05 -15.27 -14.53
C TRP A 225 3.73 -15.27 -13.03
N ASP A 226 3.02 -14.27 -12.55
CA ASP A 226 2.39 -14.35 -11.23
C ASP A 226 1.13 -15.20 -11.31
N THR A 227 1.23 -16.40 -10.75
CA THR A 227 0.15 -17.41 -10.76
C THR A 227 -0.28 -17.83 -9.36
N LEU A 228 -0.09 -16.98 -8.36
CA LEU A 228 -0.56 -17.23 -7.01
C LEU A 228 -2.09 -17.37 -7.00
N PRO A 229 -2.67 -18.34 -6.28
CA PRO A 229 -4.12 -18.46 -6.15
C PRO A 229 -4.67 -17.26 -5.37
N PHE A 230 -5.92 -16.86 -5.67
CA PHE A 230 -6.61 -15.90 -4.84
C PHE A 230 -7.17 -16.63 -3.60
N LEU A 231 -6.59 -16.38 -2.43
CA LEU A 231 -7.01 -16.98 -1.15
C LEU A 231 -7.76 -15.98 -0.27
N GLY A 232 -7.87 -14.73 -0.69
CA GLY A 232 -8.58 -13.65 -0.01
C GLY A 232 -7.68 -12.60 0.65
N SER A 233 -6.43 -12.92 0.97
CA SER A 233 -5.52 -11.99 1.66
C SER A 233 -4.57 -11.25 0.73
N GLY A 234 -4.14 -11.86 -0.36
CA GLY A 234 -3.33 -11.21 -1.39
C GLY A 234 -4.22 -10.72 -2.51
N GLU A 235 -4.25 -9.41 -2.78
CA GLU A 235 -5.31 -8.80 -3.56
C GLU A 235 -4.93 -8.57 -5.02
N PHE A 236 -4.10 -7.59 -5.31
CA PHE A 236 -3.89 -7.12 -6.67
C PHE A 236 -2.44 -7.31 -7.15
N TYR A 237 -2.31 -7.92 -8.32
CA TYR A 237 -1.14 -7.79 -9.17
C TYR A 237 -1.57 -8.00 -10.62
N LEU A 238 -1.83 -6.90 -11.32
CA LEU A 238 -2.51 -6.87 -12.62
C LEU A 238 -1.81 -5.93 -13.59
N GLU A 239 -1.84 -6.27 -14.88
CA GLU A 239 -1.32 -5.43 -15.96
C GLU A 239 -2.16 -4.17 -16.16
N TYR A 240 -1.49 -3.07 -16.54
CA TYR A 240 -2.18 -1.84 -16.94
C TYR A 240 -2.72 -1.91 -18.37
N GLY A 241 -3.85 -1.26 -18.59
CA GLY A 241 -4.48 -1.13 -19.90
C GLY A 241 -5.61 -0.14 -19.91
N ASP A 242 -6.28 -0.05 -21.03
CA ASP A 242 -7.51 0.73 -21.19
C ASP A 242 -8.73 -0.17 -21.05
N PHE A 243 -9.76 0.34 -20.40
CA PHE A 243 -11.03 -0.34 -20.24
C PHE A 243 -12.14 0.45 -20.93
N ASP A 244 -12.88 -0.23 -21.82
CA ASP A 244 -14.11 0.24 -22.44
C ASP A 244 -15.19 -0.75 -22.06
N TYR A 245 -16.14 -0.35 -21.20
CA TYR A 245 -17.11 -1.33 -20.69
C TYR A 245 -18.53 -0.79 -20.59
N ALA A 246 -19.48 -1.69 -20.76
CA ALA A 246 -20.90 -1.40 -20.72
C ALA A 246 -21.61 -2.32 -19.71
N VAL A 247 -22.46 -1.73 -18.87
CA VAL A 247 -23.24 -2.43 -17.84
C VAL A 247 -24.73 -2.23 -18.12
N THR A 248 -25.44 -3.32 -18.34
CA THR A 248 -26.89 -3.33 -18.55
C THR A 248 -27.60 -3.76 -17.27
N VAL A 249 -28.50 -2.91 -16.79
CA VAL A 249 -29.27 -3.16 -15.55
C VAL A 249 -30.74 -2.78 -15.75
N PRO A 250 -31.67 -3.22 -14.90
CA PRO A 250 -33.03 -2.72 -14.88
C PRO A 250 -33.12 -1.21 -14.93
N TRP A 251 -34.12 -0.67 -15.60
CA TRP A 251 -34.32 0.76 -15.88
C TRP A 251 -34.28 1.66 -14.61
N ASP A 252 -34.68 1.14 -13.46
CA ASP A 252 -34.79 1.86 -12.21
C ASP A 252 -33.45 1.99 -11.43
N MET A 253 -32.42 1.27 -11.87
CA MET A 253 -31.10 1.30 -11.24
C MET A 253 -30.23 2.45 -11.76
N ILE A 254 -29.36 2.94 -10.89
CA ILE A 254 -28.22 3.80 -11.20
C ILE A 254 -26.96 2.94 -11.10
N VAL A 255 -26.03 3.15 -12.04
CA VAL A 255 -24.71 2.52 -12.01
C VAL A 255 -23.65 3.59 -11.69
N ALA A 256 -22.83 3.34 -10.69
CA ALA A 256 -21.59 4.06 -10.39
C ALA A 256 -20.42 3.17 -10.79
N GLY A 257 -19.53 3.63 -11.66
CA GLY A 257 -18.47 2.76 -12.20
C GLY A 257 -17.15 3.51 -12.39
N SER A 258 -16.04 2.75 -12.35
CA SER A 258 -14.70 3.26 -12.63
C SER A 258 -14.65 4.02 -13.96
N GLY A 259 -14.09 5.24 -13.95
CA GLY A 259 -13.88 6.00 -15.17
C GLY A 259 -15.02 6.95 -15.58
N GLU A 260 -15.01 7.39 -16.81
CA GLU A 260 -15.94 8.38 -17.32
C GLU A 260 -17.20 7.74 -17.91
N LEU A 261 -18.38 8.21 -17.49
CA LEU A 261 -19.65 7.84 -18.10
C LEU A 261 -19.79 8.52 -19.47
N LEU A 262 -19.86 7.73 -20.55
CA LEU A 262 -19.84 8.23 -21.93
C LEU A 262 -21.23 8.54 -22.50
N ASN A 263 -22.29 7.93 -21.97
CA ASN A 263 -23.66 8.08 -22.49
C ASN A 263 -24.68 8.65 -21.48
N PRO A 264 -24.37 9.75 -20.78
CA PRO A 264 -25.25 10.30 -19.73
C PRO A 264 -26.65 10.66 -20.26
N ASN A 265 -26.78 11.06 -21.53
CA ASN A 265 -28.06 11.44 -22.10
C ASN A 265 -29.05 10.26 -22.30
N GLU A 266 -28.53 9.04 -22.28
CA GLU A 266 -29.35 7.81 -22.45
C GLU A 266 -29.80 7.25 -21.08
N VAL A 267 -28.99 7.46 -20.01
CA VAL A 267 -29.18 6.79 -18.73
C VAL A 267 -29.56 7.73 -17.58
N LEU A 268 -29.47 9.05 -17.79
CA LEU A 268 -29.80 10.09 -16.80
C LEU A 268 -30.95 10.97 -17.27
N THR A 269 -31.66 11.53 -16.30
CA THR A 269 -32.67 12.59 -16.60
C THR A 269 -31.96 13.94 -16.88
N ALA A 270 -32.62 14.82 -17.62
CA ALA A 270 -32.11 16.19 -17.86
C ALA A 270 -31.79 16.93 -16.55
N LYS A 271 -32.55 16.67 -15.47
CA LYS A 271 -32.31 17.24 -14.15
C LYS A 271 -30.99 16.75 -13.53
N GLN A 272 -30.71 15.47 -13.62
CA GLN A 272 -29.46 14.88 -13.14
C GLN A 272 -28.25 15.38 -13.94
N ILE A 273 -28.36 15.46 -15.26
CA ILE A 273 -27.32 16.03 -16.14
C ILE A 273 -27.01 17.48 -15.76
N SER A 274 -28.05 18.30 -15.56
CA SER A 274 -27.88 19.70 -15.14
C SER A 274 -27.20 19.81 -13.78
N ARG A 275 -27.56 18.95 -12.81
CA ARG A 275 -26.96 18.92 -11.49
C ARG A 275 -25.49 18.45 -11.53
N LEU A 276 -25.14 17.46 -12.38
CA LEU A 276 -23.75 17.05 -12.60
C LEU A 276 -22.91 18.18 -13.20
N ALA A 277 -23.49 18.93 -14.17
CA ALA A 277 -22.83 20.11 -14.74
C ALA A 277 -22.60 21.20 -13.66
N ALA A 278 -23.53 21.39 -12.75
CA ALA A 278 -23.37 22.29 -11.60
C ALA A 278 -22.28 21.79 -10.64
N ALA A 279 -22.25 20.48 -10.31
CA ALA A 279 -21.25 19.86 -9.44
C ALA A 279 -19.82 20.02 -9.99
N ARG A 280 -19.62 19.89 -11.30
CA ARG A 280 -18.32 20.12 -11.95
C ARG A 280 -17.80 21.56 -11.78
N ASN A 281 -18.64 22.49 -11.38
CA ASN A 281 -18.30 23.90 -11.14
C ASN A 281 -18.44 24.32 -9.67
N SER A 282 -18.77 23.38 -8.76
CA SER A 282 -19.02 23.66 -7.35
C SER A 282 -17.94 23.02 -6.47
N ASP A 283 -17.38 23.81 -5.57
CA ASP A 283 -16.50 23.29 -4.50
C ASP A 283 -17.28 22.68 -3.34
N LYS A 284 -18.59 22.92 -3.30
CA LYS A 284 -19.52 22.34 -2.33
C LYS A 284 -20.27 21.18 -2.97
N THR A 285 -20.63 20.22 -2.16
CA THR A 285 -21.45 19.06 -2.55
C THR A 285 -22.77 19.52 -3.18
N VAL A 286 -23.11 18.94 -4.32
CA VAL A 286 -24.35 19.13 -5.08
C VAL A 286 -25.07 17.80 -5.13
N MET A 287 -26.33 17.77 -4.66
CA MET A 287 -27.17 16.56 -4.78
C MET A 287 -27.55 16.30 -6.23
N ILE A 288 -27.17 15.15 -6.76
CA ILE A 288 -27.53 14.70 -8.10
C ILE A 288 -28.86 13.96 -8.06
N ARG A 289 -29.07 13.09 -7.06
CA ARG A 289 -30.34 12.44 -6.74
C ARG A 289 -30.56 12.51 -5.22
N THR A 290 -31.59 13.18 -4.78
CA THR A 290 -31.93 13.38 -3.36
C THR A 290 -32.65 12.16 -2.77
N ALA A 291 -32.71 12.05 -1.44
CA ALA A 291 -33.35 10.93 -0.75
C ALA A 291 -34.85 10.77 -1.10
N ASP A 292 -35.57 11.88 -1.29
CA ASP A 292 -36.99 11.88 -1.72
C ASP A 292 -37.18 11.48 -3.20
N GLU A 293 -36.15 11.62 -4.01
CA GLU A 293 -36.15 11.18 -5.42
C GLU A 293 -35.90 9.67 -5.58
N VAL A 294 -35.42 8.96 -4.55
CA VAL A 294 -35.07 7.53 -4.61
C VAL A 294 -36.28 6.67 -4.99
N THR A 295 -37.44 6.96 -4.40
CA THR A 295 -38.68 6.20 -4.70
C THR A 295 -39.51 6.83 -5.82
N ASN A 296 -39.09 7.96 -6.39
CA ASN A 296 -39.83 8.67 -7.42
C ASN A 296 -39.42 8.17 -8.82
N PRO A 297 -40.33 7.52 -9.60
CA PRO A 297 -40.02 7.07 -10.95
C PRO A 297 -39.52 8.17 -11.89
N SER A 298 -39.97 9.45 -11.70
CA SER A 298 -39.50 10.58 -12.53
C SER A 298 -38.01 10.89 -12.37
N SER A 299 -37.33 10.28 -11.40
CA SER A 299 -35.88 10.34 -11.25
C SER A 299 -35.14 9.42 -12.23
N ARG A 300 -35.84 8.73 -13.11
CA ARG A 300 -35.28 7.87 -14.17
C ARG A 300 -35.78 8.29 -15.56
N PRO A 301 -34.93 8.16 -16.61
CA PRO A 301 -35.27 8.62 -17.97
C PRO A 301 -36.33 7.78 -18.66
N VAL A 302 -36.44 6.49 -18.27
CA VAL A 302 -37.44 5.52 -18.77
C VAL A 302 -38.06 4.79 -17.57
N HIS A 303 -39.21 4.09 -17.80
CA HIS A 303 -39.95 3.45 -16.72
C HIS A 303 -40.18 1.95 -16.93
N THR A 304 -39.53 1.35 -17.94
CA THR A 304 -39.57 -0.09 -18.23
C THR A 304 -38.30 -0.55 -18.90
N GLY A 305 -38.06 -1.87 -18.92
CA GLY A 305 -36.93 -2.49 -19.59
C GLY A 305 -35.61 -2.32 -18.86
N THR A 306 -34.56 -2.11 -19.59
CA THR A 306 -33.18 -1.98 -19.07
C THR A 306 -32.52 -0.73 -19.64
N LEU A 307 -31.46 -0.29 -18.93
CA LEU A 307 -30.56 0.78 -19.39
C LEU A 307 -29.14 0.22 -19.44
N THR A 308 -28.42 0.60 -20.49
CA THR A 308 -27.00 0.24 -20.64
C THR A 308 -26.12 1.46 -20.35
N TRP A 309 -25.30 1.39 -19.34
CA TRP A 309 -24.37 2.41 -18.92
C TRP A 309 -22.99 2.12 -19.53
N HIS A 310 -22.40 3.08 -20.24
CA HIS A 310 -21.13 2.92 -20.95
C HIS A 310 -20.06 3.78 -20.30
N PHE A 311 -18.97 3.14 -19.88
CA PHE A 311 -17.85 3.78 -19.19
C PHE A 311 -16.54 3.55 -19.92
N LYS A 312 -15.59 4.45 -19.68
CA LYS A 312 -14.22 4.33 -20.14
C LYS A 312 -13.23 4.73 -19.06
N MET A 313 -12.20 3.88 -18.88
CA MET A 313 -11.11 4.10 -17.95
C MET A 313 -9.79 3.92 -18.69
N PHE A 314 -8.87 4.86 -18.54
CA PHE A 314 -7.57 4.81 -19.22
C PHE A 314 -6.46 4.45 -18.25
N ASN A 315 -5.51 3.64 -18.74
CA ASN A 315 -4.30 3.28 -18.06
C ASN A 315 -4.54 2.85 -16.60
N SER A 316 -5.45 1.91 -16.45
CA SER A 316 -5.86 1.32 -15.18
C SER A 316 -5.44 -0.14 -15.12
N ARG A 317 -5.38 -0.70 -13.93
CA ARG A 317 -5.08 -2.12 -13.72
C ARG A 317 -6.33 -2.96 -13.43
N ASP A 318 -7.42 -2.29 -13.03
CA ASP A 318 -8.72 -2.95 -12.76
C ASP A 318 -9.86 -1.94 -12.94
N ILE A 319 -11.10 -2.42 -12.88
CA ILE A 319 -12.33 -1.64 -12.82
C ILE A 319 -13.37 -2.36 -11.96
N ALA A 320 -14.21 -1.57 -11.28
CA ALA A 320 -15.36 -2.04 -10.52
C ALA A 320 -16.58 -1.14 -10.77
N PHE A 321 -17.75 -1.59 -10.37
CA PHE A 321 -18.95 -0.79 -10.40
C PHE A 321 -19.96 -1.22 -9.34
N GLY A 322 -20.75 -0.26 -8.88
CA GLY A 322 -21.94 -0.51 -8.10
C GLY A 322 -23.22 -0.26 -8.88
N ALA A 323 -24.31 -0.95 -8.52
CA ALA A 323 -25.59 -0.78 -9.15
C ALA A 323 -26.75 -0.88 -8.14
N SER A 324 -27.60 0.15 -8.06
CA SER A 324 -28.76 0.12 -7.18
C SER A 324 -29.86 1.10 -7.61
N LYS A 325 -31.11 0.74 -7.33
CA LYS A 325 -32.21 1.68 -7.38
C LYS A 325 -32.31 2.53 -6.09
N ALA A 326 -31.63 2.12 -5.02
CA ALA A 326 -31.68 2.75 -3.71
C ALA A 326 -30.72 3.94 -3.52
N TYR A 327 -29.86 4.24 -4.50
CA TYR A 327 -28.86 5.30 -4.33
C TYR A 327 -29.46 6.69 -4.20
N VAL A 328 -29.12 7.36 -3.12
CA VAL A 328 -28.88 8.80 -3.05
C VAL A 328 -27.53 9.05 -3.73
N TRP A 329 -27.38 10.17 -4.41
CA TRP A 329 -26.17 10.47 -5.16
C TRP A 329 -25.84 11.94 -5.07
N ASP A 330 -24.61 12.25 -4.69
CA ASP A 330 -24.08 13.62 -4.69
C ASP A 330 -22.69 13.70 -5.30
N ALA A 331 -22.22 14.92 -5.58
CA ALA A 331 -20.96 15.16 -6.24
C ALA A 331 -20.39 16.56 -5.93
N ALA A 332 -19.05 16.70 -6.05
CA ALA A 332 -18.36 17.98 -5.97
C ALA A 332 -17.12 17.99 -6.87
N ARG A 333 -16.74 19.16 -7.34
CA ARG A 333 -15.50 19.38 -8.09
C ARG A 333 -14.28 19.12 -7.18
N MET A 334 -13.31 18.37 -7.67
CA MET A 334 -11.97 18.31 -7.12
C MET A 334 -11.04 19.29 -7.84
N ASN A 335 -10.24 20.06 -7.08
CA ASN A 335 -9.26 21.00 -7.58
C ASN A 335 -7.87 20.37 -7.43
N LEU A 336 -7.33 19.89 -8.53
CA LEU A 336 -6.05 19.19 -8.56
C LEU A 336 -4.91 20.15 -8.98
N PRO A 337 -3.64 19.79 -8.69
CA PRO A 337 -2.50 20.56 -9.17
C PRO A 337 -2.54 20.84 -10.67
N GLU A 338 -1.85 21.89 -11.12
CA GLU A 338 -1.77 22.33 -12.52
C GLU A 338 -3.12 22.69 -13.15
N GLY A 339 -4.12 22.99 -12.31
CA GLY A 339 -5.46 23.36 -12.77
C GLY A 339 -6.30 22.19 -13.31
N LYS A 340 -5.83 20.95 -13.16
CA LYS A 340 -6.61 19.77 -13.48
C LYS A 340 -7.85 19.70 -12.58
N LYS A 341 -8.96 19.29 -13.15
CA LYS A 341 -10.24 19.11 -12.44
C LYS A 341 -10.75 17.70 -12.63
N SER A 342 -11.29 17.14 -11.57
CA SER A 342 -11.96 15.86 -11.56
C SER A 342 -13.22 15.97 -10.72
N LEU A 343 -14.03 14.93 -10.64
CA LEU A 343 -15.31 14.94 -9.92
C LEU A 343 -15.28 13.89 -8.80
N ALA A 344 -15.47 14.32 -7.56
CA ALA A 344 -15.76 13.43 -6.43
C ALA A 344 -17.25 13.13 -6.43
N MET A 345 -17.63 11.87 -6.22
CA MET A 345 -19.03 11.42 -6.16
C MET A 345 -19.22 10.42 -5.03
N SER A 346 -20.38 10.44 -4.39
CA SER A 346 -20.77 9.42 -3.41
C SER A 346 -22.17 8.90 -3.72
N VAL A 347 -22.33 7.57 -3.64
CA VAL A 347 -23.62 6.88 -3.80
C VAL A 347 -23.88 6.01 -2.57
N TYR A 348 -25.05 6.15 -1.99
CA TYR A 348 -25.38 5.52 -0.71
C TYR A 348 -26.89 5.37 -0.51
N PRO A 349 -27.37 4.42 0.31
CA PRO A 349 -28.79 4.24 0.57
C PRO A 349 -29.33 5.34 1.52
N VAL A 350 -30.65 5.53 1.54
CA VAL A 350 -31.27 6.57 2.36
C VAL A 350 -31.04 6.40 3.86
N GLU A 351 -30.85 5.20 4.33
CA GLU A 351 -30.52 4.88 5.73
C GLU A 351 -29.14 5.37 6.17
N SER A 352 -28.23 5.63 5.24
CA SER A 352 -26.91 6.19 5.50
C SER A 352 -26.89 7.72 5.48
N VAL A 353 -28.02 8.39 5.15
CA VAL A 353 -28.12 9.86 5.16
C VAL A 353 -27.99 10.40 6.58
N GLY A 354 -27.17 11.43 6.75
CA GLY A 354 -27.00 12.12 8.04
C GLY A 354 -25.84 13.10 8.02
N ASP A 355 -25.96 14.20 8.78
CA ASP A 355 -24.95 15.28 8.81
C ASP A 355 -23.59 14.85 9.35
N THR A 356 -23.53 13.74 10.06
CA THR A 356 -22.29 13.15 10.57
C THR A 356 -21.95 11.81 9.89
N ALA A 357 -22.69 11.45 8.84
CA ALA A 357 -22.59 10.20 8.10
C ALA A 357 -22.33 10.48 6.60
N TRP A 358 -22.91 9.69 5.71
CA TRP A 358 -22.64 9.72 4.27
C TRP A 358 -22.99 11.03 3.55
N SER A 359 -23.80 11.91 4.14
CA SER A 359 -24.00 13.26 3.57
C SER A 359 -22.71 14.12 3.51
N ARG A 360 -21.63 13.70 4.18
CA ARG A 360 -20.29 14.30 4.11
C ARG A 360 -19.28 13.47 3.30
N ALA A 361 -19.67 12.27 2.81
CA ALA A 361 -18.72 11.36 2.15
C ALA A 361 -17.99 12.00 0.98
N THR A 362 -18.69 12.75 0.11
CA THR A 362 -18.06 13.49 -1.01
C THR A 362 -17.10 14.59 -0.54
N GLU A 363 -17.37 15.25 0.61
CA GLU A 363 -16.43 16.21 1.21
C GLU A 363 -15.13 15.51 1.64
N TYR A 364 -15.25 14.35 2.29
CA TYR A 364 -14.13 13.53 2.74
C TYR A 364 -13.28 13.02 1.57
N LEU A 365 -13.94 12.44 0.58
CA LEU A 365 -13.33 11.96 -0.66
C LEU A 365 -12.56 13.06 -1.40
N LYS A 366 -13.23 14.22 -1.61
CA LYS A 366 -12.61 15.39 -2.24
C LYS A 366 -11.38 15.86 -1.47
N GLY A 367 -11.48 16.00 -0.15
CA GLY A 367 -10.39 16.48 0.70
C GLY A 367 -9.18 15.55 0.65
N SER A 368 -9.39 14.24 0.71
CA SER A 368 -8.35 13.21 0.64
C SER A 368 -7.64 13.22 -0.72
N VAL A 369 -8.40 13.19 -1.83
CA VAL A 369 -7.82 13.21 -3.19
C VAL A 369 -7.06 14.49 -3.48
N GLU A 370 -7.56 15.66 -3.09
CA GLU A 370 -6.87 16.94 -3.25
C GLU A 370 -5.55 16.97 -2.46
N TYR A 371 -5.55 16.46 -1.22
CA TYR A 371 -4.36 16.37 -0.40
C TYR A 371 -3.31 15.43 -1.02
N PHE A 372 -3.65 14.18 -1.32
CA PHE A 372 -2.73 13.20 -1.90
C PHE A 372 -2.18 13.68 -3.24
N SER A 373 -3.04 14.32 -4.06
CA SER A 373 -2.61 14.89 -5.34
C SER A 373 -1.59 16.00 -5.17
N SER A 374 -1.77 16.87 -4.20
CA SER A 374 -0.86 17.99 -3.94
C SER A 374 0.47 17.53 -3.34
N LYS A 375 0.47 16.41 -2.63
CA LYS A 375 1.60 15.94 -1.83
C LYS A 375 2.45 14.90 -2.57
N TRP A 376 1.83 13.93 -3.24
CA TRP A 376 2.51 12.75 -3.74
C TRP A 376 2.50 12.63 -5.26
N PHE A 377 1.30 12.50 -5.86
CA PHE A 377 1.13 12.36 -7.31
C PHE A 377 -0.26 12.86 -7.72
N VAL A 378 -0.38 13.56 -8.84
CA VAL A 378 -1.66 14.13 -9.30
C VAL A 378 -2.62 13.02 -9.68
N TYR A 379 -3.80 12.97 -9.04
CA TYR A 379 -4.86 11.99 -9.34
C TYR A 379 -5.15 11.92 -10.84
N PRO A 380 -5.05 10.75 -11.48
CA PRO A 380 -5.08 10.68 -12.94
C PRO A 380 -6.49 10.61 -13.53
N TYR A 381 -7.45 10.09 -12.77
CA TYR A 381 -8.74 9.68 -13.30
C TYR A 381 -9.77 10.82 -13.34
N PRO A 382 -10.79 10.74 -14.23
CA PRO A 382 -11.79 11.80 -14.42
C PRO A 382 -12.78 11.91 -13.26
N VAL A 383 -12.94 10.84 -12.47
CA VAL A 383 -13.83 10.75 -11.32
C VAL A 383 -13.16 9.96 -10.19
N ALA A 384 -13.56 10.25 -8.95
CA ALA A 384 -13.38 9.39 -7.80
C ALA A 384 -14.77 9.15 -7.21
N ILE A 385 -15.11 7.89 -6.97
CA ILE A 385 -16.43 7.49 -6.49
C ILE A 385 -16.27 6.76 -5.17
N ASN A 386 -17.15 7.07 -4.23
CA ASN A 386 -17.28 6.33 -2.98
C ASN A 386 -18.68 5.73 -2.93
N GLU A 387 -18.77 4.42 -2.80
CA GLU A 387 -20.02 3.66 -2.71
C GLU A 387 -20.19 3.08 -1.31
N ALA A 388 -21.36 3.30 -0.72
CA ALA A 388 -21.74 2.62 0.51
C ALA A 388 -22.02 1.15 0.23
N GLY A 389 -21.26 0.23 0.83
CA GLY A 389 -21.37 -1.19 0.56
C GLY A 389 -20.92 -2.10 1.70
N GLU A 390 -21.32 -3.36 1.65
CA GLU A 390 -21.05 -4.34 2.70
C GLU A 390 -19.63 -4.98 2.59
N ALA A 391 -18.89 -4.73 1.49
CA ALA A 391 -17.45 -5.03 1.44
C ALA A 391 -16.72 -4.28 2.57
N GLY A 392 -17.22 -3.10 2.93
CA GLY A 392 -16.91 -2.48 4.22
C GLY A 392 -15.58 -1.74 4.29
N GLY A 393 -14.78 -1.79 3.26
CA GLY A 393 -13.47 -1.18 3.02
C GLY A 393 -12.83 -1.93 1.90
N MET A 394 -12.90 -1.38 0.68
CA MET A 394 -12.29 -1.94 -0.53
C MET A 394 -12.03 -0.89 -1.59
N GLU A 395 -10.87 -0.99 -2.16
CA GLU A 395 -10.34 -0.09 -3.17
C GLU A 395 -10.37 -0.68 -4.58
N TYR A 396 -10.75 0.15 -5.53
CA TYR A 396 -10.58 -0.10 -6.96
C TYR A 396 -10.21 1.20 -7.66
N PRO A 397 -9.58 1.15 -8.84
CA PRO A 397 -9.24 2.37 -9.55
C PRO A 397 -10.47 3.23 -9.82
N GLY A 398 -10.50 4.43 -9.21
CA GLY A 398 -11.58 5.40 -9.40
C GLY A 398 -12.88 5.12 -8.65
N ILE A 399 -13.00 4.02 -7.91
CA ILE A 399 -14.17 3.70 -7.08
C ILE A 399 -13.75 2.91 -5.83
N THR A 400 -14.35 3.24 -4.68
CA THR A 400 -14.14 2.52 -3.41
C THR A 400 -15.48 2.06 -2.84
N PHE A 401 -15.46 0.97 -2.07
CA PHE A 401 -16.63 0.42 -1.39
C PHE A 401 -16.43 0.54 0.11
N ASP A 402 -17.26 1.34 0.78
CA ASP A 402 -17.11 1.69 2.19
C ASP A 402 -18.34 1.34 3.00
N SER A 403 -18.16 1.05 4.30
CA SER A 403 -19.25 0.64 5.17
C SER A 403 -20.40 1.66 5.20
N PRO A 404 -21.64 1.24 4.89
CA PRO A 404 -22.82 2.12 4.92
C PRO A 404 -23.17 2.61 6.33
N ARG A 405 -22.57 2.01 7.36
CA ARG A 405 -22.80 2.33 8.77
C ARG A 405 -21.74 3.24 9.39
N ALA A 406 -20.62 3.46 8.69
CA ALA A 406 -19.55 4.33 9.16
C ALA A 406 -20.01 5.79 9.24
N SER A 407 -19.44 6.55 10.17
CA SER A 407 -19.78 7.95 10.40
C SER A 407 -18.62 8.72 11.02
N LYS A 408 -18.64 10.04 10.92
CA LYS A 408 -17.66 10.96 11.53
C LYS A 408 -16.21 10.58 11.12
N GLY A 409 -15.31 10.53 12.13
CA GLY A 409 -13.91 10.17 11.95
C GLY A 409 -13.70 8.78 11.38
N ASP A 410 -14.54 7.81 11.74
CA ASP A 410 -14.45 6.44 11.20
C ASP A 410 -14.75 6.42 9.69
N LEU A 411 -15.79 7.17 9.25
CA LEU A 411 -16.09 7.31 7.82
C LEU A 411 -15.01 8.09 7.08
N PHE A 412 -14.49 9.17 7.69
CA PHE A 412 -13.39 9.92 7.09
C PHE A 412 -12.14 9.05 6.92
N GLY A 413 -11.75 8.32 7.98
CA GLY A 413 -10.58 7.42 7.97
C GLY A 413 -10.71 6.34 6.91
N LEU A 414 -11.89 5.70 6.84
CA LEU A 414 -12.19 4.68 5.85
C LEU A 414 -12.10 5.23 4.41
N ILE A 415 -12.78 6.34 4.12
CA ILE A 415 -12.74 6.96 2.78
C ILE A 415 -11.33 7.42 2.41
N ALA A 416 -10.57 8.01 3.35
CA ALA A 416 -9.21 8.45 3.08
C ALA A 416 -8.31 7.24 2.77
N HIS A 417 -8.46 6.15 3.50
CA HIS A 417 -7.71 4.91 3.31
C HIS A 417 -8.04 4.28 1.95
N GLU A 418 -9.31 3.99 1.68
CA GLU A 418 -9.70 3.30 0.45
C GLU A 418 -9.36 4.11 -0.81
N ILE A 419 -9.58 5.42 -0.81
CA ILE A 419 -9.19 6.23 -1.97
C ILE A 419 -7.67 6.44 -2.05
N GLY A 420 -6.96 6.38 -0.93
CA GLY A 420 -5.50 6.47 -0.86
C GLY A 420 -4.82 5.33 -1.62
N HIS A 421 -5.44 4.14 -1.64
CA HIS A 421 -5.02 3.00 -2.45
C HIS A 421 -4.96 3.31 -3.96
N ASN A 422 -5.61 4.35 -4.44
CA ASN A 422 -5.40 4.80 -5.81
C ASN A 422 -3.95 5.25 -6.06
N TRP A 423 -3.17 5.59 -5.03
CA TRP A 423 -1.72 5.82 -5.12
C TRP A 423 -0.94 4.51 -4.95
N PHE A 424 -1.28 3.71 -3.94
CA PHE A 424 -0.67 2.42 -3.60
C PHE A 424 -1.78 1.40 -3.34
N PRO A 425 -2.00 0.36 -4.19
CA PRO A 425 -1.15 -0.09 -5.29
C PRO A 425 -1.64 0.31 -6.70
N MET A 426 -2.67 1.16 -6.86
CA MET A 426 -3.32 1.33 -8.17
C MET A 426 -2.49 2.14 -9.17
N ILE A 427 -1.83 3.23 -8.74
CA ILE A 427 -0.91 4.01 -9.59
C ILE A 427 0.49 3.40 -9.55
N VAL A 428 1.01 3.07 -8.37
CA VAL A 428 2.28 2.37 -8.21
C VAL A 428 1.99 0.89 -8.02
N GLY A 429 2.08 0.12 -9.10
CA GLY A 429 1.54 -1.23 -9.21
C GLY A 429 2.42 -2.34 -8.63
N SER A 430 2.80 -2.26 -7.36
CA SER A 430 3.53 -3.31 -6.66
C SER A 430 2.79 -4.65 -6.62
N ASP A 431 3.54 -5.74 -6.45
CA ASP A 431 3.01 -7.09 -6.24
C ASP A 431 2.51 -7.24 -4.79
N GLU A 432 1.27 -6.94 -4.58
CA GLU A 432 0.62 -6.99 -3.28
C GLU A 432 0.50 -8.42 -2.76
N ARG A 433 0.36 -9.40 -3.61
CA ARG A 433 0.26 -10.82 -3.22
C ARG A 433 1.51 -11.30 -2.49
N ARG A 434 2.68 -10.73 -2.86
CA ARG A 434 3.96 -11.01 -2.22
C ARG A 434 4.32 -9.98 -1.16
N TYR A 435 3.93 -8.72 -1.36
CA TYR A 435 4.40 -7.59 -0.58
C TYR A 435 3.25 -6.65 -0.19
N ALA A 436 2.26 -7.17 0.56
CA ALA A 436 1.09 -6.42 1.00
C ALA A 436 1.43 -5.11 1.75
N TRP A 437 2.62 -5.01 2.33
CA TRP A 437 3.07 -3.79 2.97
C TRP A 437 3.31 -2.61 2.00
N MET A 438 3.59 -2.90 0.72
CA MET A 438 3.75 -1.86 -0.32
C MET A 438 2.42 -1.25 -0.76
N ASP A 439 1.35 -1.90 -0.44
CA ASP A 439 -0.02 -1.45 -0.54
C ASP A 439 -0.44 -0.81 0.78
N GLU A 440 -0.82 -1.59 1.74
CA GLU A 440 -1.44 -1.19 3.01
C GLU A 440 -0.56 -0.29 3.88
N GLY A 441 0.72 -0.61 3.97
CA GLY A 441 1.65 0.14 4.80
C GLY A 441 2.02 1.50 4.22
N LEU A 442 2.20 1.60 2.88
CA LEU A 442 2.44 2.88 2.21
C LEU A 442 1.19 3.74 2.26
N ASN A 443 0.01 3.13 2.08
CA ASN A 443 -1.27 3.81 2.16
C ASN A 443 -1.56 4.33 3.56
N THR A 444 -1.47 3.51 4.60
CA THR A 444 -1.61 3.95 6.00
C THR A 444 -0.67 5.10 6.35
N PHE A 445 0.57 5.09 5.81
CA PHE A 445 1.50 6.20 6.01
C PHE A 445 0.98 7.53 5.44
N ILE A 446 0.43 7.54 4.23
CA ILE A 446 -0.08 8.79 3.64
C ILE A 446 -1.36 9.28 4.34
N ASP A 447 -2.17 8.37 4.88
CA ASP A 447 -3.41 8.68 5.61
C ASP A 447 -3.16 9.42 6.92
N ILE A 448 -2.06 9.10 7.63
CA ILE A 448 -1.68 9.79 8.87
C ILE A 448 -1.68 11.30 8.65
N TYR A 449 -1.05 11.73 7.56
CA TYR A 449 -0.91 13.17 7.26
C TYR A 449 -2.14 13.76 6.56
N ALA A 450 -2.98 12.95 5.93
CA ALA A 450 -4.28 13.40 5.43
C ALA A 450 -5.19 13.79 6.60
N SER A 451 -5.21 12.99 7.66
CA SER A 451 -5.96 13.29 8.88
C SER A 451 -5.51 14.60 9.55
N ASP A 452 -4.20 14.85 9.56
CA ASP A 452 -3.61 16.05 10.17
C ASP A 452 -4.04 17.35 9.47
N VAL A 453 -4.31 17.31 8.14
CA VAL A 453 -4.61 18.51 7.36
C VAL A 453 -6.08 18.70 7.04
N PHE A 454 -6.88 17.62 7.00
CA PHE A 454 -8.30 17.71 6.68
C PHE A 454 -9.03 18.67 7.65
N ASN A 455 -9.68 19.70 7.09
CA ASN A 455 -10.38 20.73 7.87
C ASN A 455 -9.58 21.23 9.09
N LYS A 456 -8.26 21.42 8.95
CA LYS A 456 -7.34 21.86 10.01
C LYS A 456 -7.23 20.85 11.17
N GLY A 457 -7.28 19.56 10.84
CA GLY A 457 -7.12 18.48 11.81
C GLY A 457 -8.43 18.08 12.50
N GLU A 458 -9.58 18.18 11.80
CA GLU A 458 -10.88 17.79 12.36
C GLU A 458 -10.88 16.37 12.95
N TYR A 459 -10.12 15.46 12.33
CA TYR A 459 -10.01 14.07 12.77
C TYR A 459 -8.58 13.66 13.14
N ALA A 460 -7.70 14.62 13.38
CA ALA A 460 -6.32 14.37 13.80
C ALA A 460 -6.21 14.09 15.32
N PRO A 461 -5.19 13.31 15.71
CA PRO A 461 -4.32 12.48 14.88
C PRO A 461 -5.02 11.18 14.45
N LYS A 462 -4.59 10.55 13.32
CA LYS A 462 -5.07 9.20 12.95
C LYS A 462 -4.78 8.23 14.10
N ARG A 463 -5.86 7.64 14.64
CA ARG A 463 -5.82 6.61 15.70
C ARG A 463 -7.00 5.68 15.47
N ASP A 464 -6.74 4.54 14.84
CA ASP A 464 -7.75 3.57 14.43
C ASP A 464 -7.15 2.16 14.39
N GLY A 465 -7.89 1.18 13.87
CA GLY A 465 -7.44 -0.21 13.75
C GLY A 465 -6.13 -0.41 13.00
N GLU A 466 -5.78 0.52 12.13
CA GLU A 466 -4.59 0.46 11.26
C GLU A 466 -3.38 1.18 11.87
N TYR A 467 -3.60 2.16 12.75
CA TYR A 467 -2.50 2.95 13.31
C TYR A 467 -2.77 3.42 14.73
N ALA A 468 -2.00 2.91 15.70
CA ALA A 468 -2.12 3.19 17.14
C ALA A 468 -3.57 2.98 17.66
N PRO A 469 -4.07 1.74 17.65
CA PRO A 469 -5.49 1.41 17.83
C PRO A 469 -6.04 1.68 19.24
N LYS A 470 -5.15 1.90 20.22
CA LYS A 470 -5.56 2.26 21.60
C LYS A 470 -5.66 3.76 21.82
N GLY A 471 -5.37 4.56 20.79
CA GLY A 471 -5.44 6.02 20.84
C GLY A 471 -4.26 6.69 21.56
N GLY A 472 -3.21 5.95 21.88
CA GLY A 472 -2.04 6.44 22.60
C GLY A 472 -0.89 6.89 21.71
N ASN A 473 0.33 6.82 22.27
CA ASN A 473 1.56 7.09 21.54
C ASN A 473 1.90 5.92 20.59
N PRO A 474 2.02 6.16 19.28
CA PRO A 474 2.35 5.09 18.34
C PRO A 474 3.66 4.35 18.66
N ALA A 475 4.67 5.06 19.14
CA ALA A 475 5.94 4.43 19.51
C ALA A 475 5.80 3.43 20.67
N ASP A 476 4.88 3.65 21.59
CA ASP A 476 4.63 2.73 22.70
C ASP A 476 3.69 1.59 22.30
N GLU A 477 2.70 1.89 21.49
CA GLU A 477 1.68 0.90 21.09
C GLU A 477 2.20 -0.18 20.14
N ILE A 478 3.26 0.09 19.38
CA ILE A 478 3.89 -0.90 18.50
C ILE A 478 4.78 -1.90 19.25
N ILE A 479 5.25 -1.55 20.45
CA ILE A 479 6.19 -2.36 21.25
C ILE A 479 5.71 -3.81 21.44
N PRO A 480 4.46 -4.08 21.87
CA PRO A 480 3.99 -5.46 22.04
C PRO A 480 4.10 -6.32 20.78
N THR A 481 3.96 -5.71 19.61
CA THR A 481 4.11 -6.41 18.31
C THR A 481 5.57 -6.73 18.03
N ILE A 482 6.47 -5.79 18.23
CA ILE A 482 7.91 -5.98 18.00
C ILE A 482 8.48 -6.99 19.02
N ALA A 483 7.99 -6.97 20.26
CA ALA A 483 8.43 -7.84 21.33
C ALA A 483 7.90 -9.28 21.26
N ASP A 484 6.87 -9.54 20.44
CA ASP A 484 6.31 -10.89 20.30
C ASP A 484 7.31 -11.78 19.52
N PRO A 485 7.88 -12.83 20.15
CA PRO A 485 8.85 -13.71 19.50
C PRO A 485 8.26 -14.51 18.34
N ASN A 486 6.93 -14.55 18.21
CA ASN A 486 6.23 -15.20 17.11
C ASN A 486 5.80 -14.22 16.02
N ALA A 487 6.09 -12.92 16.16
CA ALA A 487 5.73 -11.93 15.16
C ALA A 487 6.50 -12.18 13.85
N ILE A 488 5.75 -12.20 12.77
CA ILE A 488 6.30 -12.22 11.41
C ILE A 488 6.98 -10.89 11.07
N THR A 489 7.75 -10.87 10.00
CA THR A 489 8.36 -9.62 9.49
C THR A 489 7.46 -8.93 8.47
N ILE A 490 7.72 -7.65 8.19
CA ILE A 490 7.03 -6.88 7.14
C ILE A 490 7.14 -7.55 5.77
N MET A 491 8.27 -8.22 5.50
CA MET A 491 8.54 -8.90 4.22
C MET A 491 7.81 -10.24 4.05
N THR A 492 6.93 -10.61 4.98
CA THR A 492 6.12 -11.84 4.86
C THR A 492 5.07 -11.66 3.76
N ALA A 493 4.95 -12.65 2.86
CA ALA A 493 3.95 -12.64 1.80
C ALA A 493 2.52 -12.60 2.35
N ALA A 494 1.59 -11.92 1.66
CA ALA A 494 0.22 -11.67 2.10
C ALA A 494 -0.48 -12.92 2.65
N ASP A 495 -0.42 -14.03 1.91
CA ASP A 495 -1.02 -15.30 2.32
C ASP A 495 -0.29 -15.99 3.50
N GLY A 496 0.88 -15.53 3.90
CA GLY A 496 1.61 -15.98 5.09
C GLY A 496 1.27 -15.19 6.35
N VAL A 497 0.53 -14.09 6.22
CA VAL A 497 0.17 -13.20 7.32
C VAL A 497 -1.11 -13.69 7.99
N SER A 498 -1.00 -14.11 9.25
CA SER A 498 -2.20 -14.46 10.02
C SER A 498 -2.96 -13.19 10.43
N GLU A 499 -4.28 -13.33 10.69
CA GLU A 499 -5.15 -12.22 11.10
C GLU A 499 -4.62 -11.44 12.31
N LYS A 500 -4.00 -12.14 13.26
CA LYS A 500 -3.35 -11.51 14.45
C LYS A 500 -2.34 -10.46 14.08
N TYR A 501 -1.60 -10.66 12.99
CA TYR A 501 -0.48 -9.79 12.59
C TYR A 501 -0.78 -8.90 11.39
N ARG A 502 -1.95 -9.05 10.73
CA ARG A 502 -2.30 -8.26 9.54
C ARG A 502 -2.19 -6.76 9.82
N HIS A 503 -3.05 -6.21 10.65
CA HIS A 503 -3.00 -4.78 10.98
C HIS A 503 -1.70 -4.37 11.71
N PRO A 504 -1.23 -5.09 12.74
CA PRO A 504 -0.02 -4.67 13.47
C PRO A 504 1.27 -4.66 12.64
N ILE A 505 1.42 -5.57 11.66
CA ILE A 505 2.66 -5.67 10.87
C ILE A 505 2.53 -4.99 9.51
N THR A 506 1.50 -5.36 8.73
CA THR A 506 1.38 -4.91 7.34
C THR A 506 1.04 -3.41 7.27
N TYR A 507 0.12 -2.94 8.10
CA TYR A 507 -0.30 -1.54 8.19
C TYR A 507 0.60 -0.75 9.15
N TYR A 508 0.47 -1.02 10.45
CA TYR A 508 0.98 -0.18 11.50
C TYR A 508 2.52 -0.14 11.57
N LYS A 509 3.18 -1.29 11.68
CA LYS A 509 4.64 -1.33 11.78
C LYS A 509 5.30 -0.72 10.56
N THR A 510 4.74 -0.96 9.37
CA THR A 510 5.23 -0.38 8.11
C THR A 510 5.07 1.14 8.12
N ALA A 511 3.85 1.64 8.34
CA ALA A 511 3.59 3.08 8.38
C ALA A 511 4.42 3.80 9.45
N PHE A 512 4.53 3.22 10.66
CA PHE A 512 5.33 3.79 11.73
C PHE A 512 6.83 3.81 11.39
N GLY A 513 7.33 2.79 10.69
CA GLY A 513 8.70 2.79 10.16
C GLY A 513 8.95 3.97 9.21
N LEU A 514 8.00 4.27 8.34
CA LEU A 514 8.09 5.43 7.43
C LEU A 514 7.98 6.76 8.19
N VAL A 515 7.18 6.82 9.26
CA VAL A 515 7.15 7.99 10.18
C VAL A 515 8.50 8.17 10.86
N LEU A 516 9.14 7.10 11.33
CA LEU A 516 10.51 7.18 11.90
C LEU A 516 11.52 7.69 10.88
N LEU A 517 11.46 7.20 9.64
CA LEU A 517 12.32 7.70 8.55
C LEU A 517 12.10 9.19 8.32
N ARG A 518 10.84 9.62 8.21
CA ARG A 518 10.47 11.00 7.90
C ARG A 518 10.76 11.98 9.04
N GLU A 519 10.42 11.63 10.28
CA GLU A 519 10.46 12.56 11.41
C GLU A 519 11.76 12.46 12.22
N GLN A 520 12.36 11.26 12.31
CA GLN A 520 13.51 11.04 13.19
C GLN A 520 14.84 10.87 12.44
N ILE A 521 14.85 10.22 11.28
CA ILE A 521 16.08 9.83 10.59
C ILE A 521 16.46 10.87 9.51
N LEU A 522 15.64 11.02 8.48
CA LEU A 522 15.94 11.84 7.29
C LEU A 522 15.56 13.31 7.43
N GLY A 523 14.46 13.56 8.14
CA GLY A 523 13.75 14.85 8.09
C GLY A 523 12.78 14.93 6.91
N LYS A 524 11.76 15.79 7.07
CA LYS A 524 10.60 15.88 6.16
C LYS A 524 11.00 16.15 4.71
N ASP A 525 11.89 17.09 4.49
CA ASP A 525 12.21 17.53 3.11
C ASP A 525 12.90 16.45 2.30
N ARG A 526 13.89 15.76 2.88
CA ARG A 526 14.62 14.66 2.22
C ARG A 526 13.71 13.45 1.98
N PHE A 527 12.95 13.06 3.01
CA PHE A 527 12.01 11.95 2.88
C PHE A 527 10.93 12.23 1.83
N ASP A 528 10.24 13.37 1.93
CA ASP A 528 9.15 13.73 1.03
C ASP A 528 9.63 13.85 -0.43
N TYR A 529 10.87 14.31 -0.66
CA TYR A 529 11.47 14.33 -1.99
C TYR A 529 11.69 12.92 -2.54
N ALA A 530 12.33 12.04 -1.75
CA ALA A 530 12.62 10.67 -2.15
C ALA A 530 11.33 9.88 -2.44
N PHE A 531 10.34 9.99 -1.55
CA PHE A 531 9.06 9.29 -1.66
C PHE A 531 8.23 9.77 -2.88
N ARG A 532 8.20 11.08 -3.15
CA ARG A 532 7.57 11.61 -4.38
C ARG A 532 8.29 11.13 -5.64
N ASN A 533 9.61 11.14 -5.63
CA ASN A 533 10.39 10.66 -6.78
C ASN A 533 10.10 9.19 -7.06
N TYR A 534 10.08 8.33 -6.03
CA TYR A 534 9.67 6.94 -6.15
C TYR A 534 8.28 6.81 -6.78
N THR A 535 7.28 7.51 -6.24
CA THR A 535 5.91 7.46 -6.76
C THR A 535 5.82 7.89 -8.23
N GLN A 536 6.53 8.96 -8.61
CA GLN A 536 6.54 9.46 -9.99
C GLN A 536 7.22 8.51 -10.97
N LYS A 537 8.35 7.92 -10.58
CA LYS A 537 9.13 7.03 -11.45
C LYS A 537 8.45 5.67 -11.67
N TRP A 538 7.76 5.20 -10.66
CA TRP A 538 7.06 3.92 -10.68
C TRP A 538 5.55 4.04 -10.97
N ALA A 539 5.03 5.23 -11.23
CA ALA A 539 3.66 5.41 -11.69
C ALA A 539 3.36 4.55 -12.91
N TYR A 540 2.32 3.73 -12.83
CA TYR A 540 1.86 2.75 -13.85
C TYR A 540 2.90 1.69 -14.20
N LYS A 541 3.73 1.30 -13.23
CA LYS A 541 4.74 0.26 -13.35
C LYS A 541 4.71 -0.67 -12.15
N HIS A 542 5.53 -1.72 -12.20
CA HIS A 542 5.58 -2.79 -11.22
C HIS A 542 6.90 -2.78 -10.44
N PRO A 543 7.04 -1.93 -9.38
CA PRO A 543 8.24 -1.94 -8.55
C PRO A 543 8.28 -3.15 -7.63
N GLN A 544 9.51 -3.58 -7.31
CA GLN A 544 9.79 -4.54 -6.26
C GLN A 544 10.19 -3.80 -4.95
N PRO A 545 10.19 -4.47 -3.78
CA PRO A 545 10.64 -3.86 -2.52
C PRO A 545 12.00 -3.17 -2.59
N ASP A 546 12.95 -3.79 -3.30
CA ASP A 546 14.30 -3.25 -3.43
C ASP A 546 14.36 -1.97 -4.27
N ASP A 547 13.41 -1.77 -5.20
CA ASP A 547 13.27 -0.50 -5.91
C ASP A 547 12.84 0.62 -4.96
N PHE A 548 11.92 0.33 -4.04
CA PHE A 548 11.54 1.29 -3.02
C PHE A 548 12.71 1.61 -2.10
N PHE A 549 13.40 0.61 -1.57
CA PHE A 549 14.53 0.81 -0.66
C PHE A 549 15.64 1.64 -1.33
N ARG A 550 16.06 1.25 -2.55
CA ARG A 550 17.07 2.00 -3.32
C ARG A 550 16.62 3.41 -3.69
N SER A 551 15.34 3.60 -4.02
CA SER A 551 14.79 4.94 -4.30
C SER A 551 14.88 5.84 -3.08
N MET A 552 14.59 5.30 -1.90
CA MET A 552 14.67 6.06 -0.65
C MET A 552 16.13 6.36 -0.28
N ASP A 553 17.03 5.39 -0.36
CA ASP A 553 18.46 5.57 -0.10
C ASP A 553 19.07 6.65 -1.01
N ASN A 554 18.87 6.51 -2.31
CA ASN A 554 19.44 7.43 -3.30
C ASN A 554 18.76 8.80 -3.31
N GLY A 555 17.44 8.83 -3.21
CA GLY A 555 16.66 10.08 -3.20
C GLY A 555 16.90 10.92 -1.96
N ALA A 556 17.12 10.29 -0.81
CA ALA A 556 17.45 10.96 0.45
C ALA A 556 18.96 11.20 0.63
N GLY A 557 19.83 10.51 -0.14
CA GLY A 557 21.28 10.57 0.00
C GLY A 557 21.76 10.02 1.34
N GLU A 558 21.25 8.84 1.74
CA GLU A 558 21.54 8.18 3.01
C GLU A 558 21.61 6.66 2.82
N ASP A 559 22.54 5.97 3.45
CA ASP A 559 22.54 4.52 3.53
C ASP A 559 21.59 4.06 4.64
N LEU A 560 20.45 3.55 4.27
CA LEU A 560 19.41 3.06 5.18
C LEU A 560 19.40 1.54 5.32
N SER A 561 20.43 0.83 4.82
CA SER A 561 20.51 -0.64 4.85
C SER A 561 20.31 -1.23 6.24
N TRP A 562 20.86 -0.56 7.27
CA TRP A 562 20.69 -0.92 8.68
C TRP A 562 19.22 -0.86 9.12
N PHE A 563 18.47 0.14 8.62
CA PHE A 563 17.08 0.34 8.95
C PHE A 563 16.20 -0.71 8.23
N TRP A 564 16.41 -0.91 6.94
CA TRP A 564 15.70 -1.95 6.18
C TRP A 564 15.91 -3.32 6.81
N LYS A 565 17.16 -3.66 7.13
CA LYS A 565 17.51 -4.92 7.80
C LYS A 565 16.81 -5.07 9.14
N GLY A 566 16.90 -4.07 10.01
CA GLY A 566 16.40 -4.16 11.38
C GLY A 566 14.89 -4.09 11.49
N TRP A 567 14.26 -3.26 10.66
CA TRP A 567 12.84 -2.94 10.75
C TRP A 567 11.95 -3.72 9.78
N PHE A 568 12.36 -3.87 8.50
CA PHE A 568 11.57 -4.55 7.48
C PHE A 568 11.83 -6.05 7.42
N TYR A 569 13.11 -6.46 7.41
CA TYR A 569 13.49 -7.87 7.32
C TYR A 569 13.51 -8.59 8.67
N ASN A 570 13.52 -7.84 9.77
CA ASN A 570 13.54 -8.36 11.13
C ASN A 570 12.60 -7.56 12.05
N ASN A 571 12.50 -7.97 13.31
CA ASN A 571 11.79 -7.28 14.39
C ASN A 571 12.79 -6.91 15.49
N LEU A 572 13.92 -6.23 15.13
CA LEU A 572 14.93 -5.86 16.10
C LEU A 572 14.40 -4.82 17.07
N GLN A 573 14.68 -5.02 18.34
CA GLN A 573 14.21 -4.19 19.44
C GLN A 573 15.19 -3.06 19.77
N LEU A 574 14.69 -1.94 20.27
CA LEU A 574 15.47 -0.78 20.70
C LEU A 574 15.33 -0.58 22.21
N ASP A 575 16.45 -0.40 22.92
CA ASP A 575 16.49 0.01 24.34
C ASP A 575 17.67 0.97 24.53
N LEU A 576 17.39 2.28 24.64
CA LEU A 576 18.36 3.33 24.85
C LEU A 576 18.39 3.70 26.34
N ALA A 577 19.46 3.35 27.04
CA ALA A 577 19.57 3.58 28.46
C ALA A 577 20.53 4.73 28.81
N LEU A 578 20.09 5.64 29.65
CA LEU A 578 20.95 6.63 30.30
C LEU A 578 21.73 5.95 31.44
N ILE A 579 23.04 5.77 31.27
CA ILE A 579 23.89 5.00 32.19
C ILE A 579 24.50 5.89 33.26
N ASP A 580 24.89 7.12 32.89
CA ASP A 580 25.55 8.05 33.79
C ASP A 580 25.34 9.51 33.35
N ALA A 581 25.20 10.41 34.31
CA ALA A 581 25.16 11.84 34.11
C ALA A 581 25.81 12.56 35.28
N LYS A 582 26.98 13.16 35.07
CA LYS A 582 27.75 13.80 36.10
C LYS A 582 28.48 15.04 35.62
N TYR A 583 28.65 16.02 36.50
CA TYR A 583 29.40 17.24 36.17
C TYR A 583 30.86 16.95 35.84
N VAL A 584 31.38 17.60 34.82
CA VAL A 584 32.81 17.62 34.52
C VAL A 584 33.53 18.33 35.69
N ASP A 585 34.57 17.70 36.23
CA ASP A 585 35.33 18.19 37.39
C ASP A 585 34.46 18.55 38.63
N LYS A 586 33.25 17.98 38.72
CA LYS A 586 32.25 18.26 39.75
C LYS A 586 31.76 19.72 39.80
N ASP A 587 31.94 20.47 38.72
CA ASP A 587 31.46 21.86 38.60
C ASP A 587 30.40 21.98 37.51
N PRO A 588 29.18 22.42 37.86
CA PRO A 588 28.10 22.63 36.85
C PRO A 588 28.49 23.55 35.70
N LYS A 589 29.44 24.44 35.88
CA LYS A 589 29.90 25.37 34.84
C LYS A 589 30.80 24.73 33.79
N ASN A 590 31.37 23.57 34.09
CA ASN A 590 32.20 22.82 33.16
C ASN A 590 31.41 21.88 32.25
N GLY A 591 30.08 21.87 32.37
CA GLY A 591 29.18 21.02 31.62
C GLY A 591 28.88 19.70 32.34
N ILE A 592 27.96 18.94 31.72
CA ILE A 592 27.57 17.61 32.18
C ILE A 592 28.05 16.54 31.21
N SER A 593 28.79 15.56 31.73
CA SER A 593 29.17 14.35 31.01
C SER A 593 28.01 13.35 31.06
N VAL A 594 27.52 12.92 29.92
CA VAL A 594 26.37 12.02 29.75
C VAL A 594 26.83 10.75 29.06
N THR A 595 26.47 9.58 29.61
CA THR A 595 26.73 8.28 29.01
C THR A 595 25.39 7.62 28.63
N VAL A 596 25.20 7.34 27.37
CA VAL A 596 24.02 6.62 26.83
C VAL A 596 24.50 5.28 26.25
N ALA A 597 23.77 4.21 26.52
CA ALA A 597 24.04 2.89 25.96
C ALA A 597 22.86 2.39 25.15
N ASN A 598 23.14 1.68 24.06
CA ASN A 598 22.17 0.86 23.36
C ASN A 598 22.21 -0.55 23.97
N LYS A 599 21.09 -0.98 24.54
CA LYS A 599 20.97 -2.24 25.29
C LYS A 599 20.44 -3.39 24.47
N ASP A 600 19.76 -3.10 23.34
CA ASP A 600 19.15 -4.10 22.47
C ASP A 600 19.68 -4.00 21.02
N GLU A 601 19.09 -4.71 20.06
CA GLU A 601 19.70 -5.01 18.76
C GLU A 601 19.54 -3.89 17.72
N MET A 602 18.48 -3.06 17.81
CA MET A 602 18.21 -1.98 16.86
C MET A 602 18.98 -0.71 17.24
N ALA A 603 19.41 0.06 16.25
CA ALA A 603 19.96 1.39 16.44
C ALA A 603 19.04 2.47 15.88
N MET A 604 19.02 3.64 16.51
CA MET A 604 18.32 4.82 16.04
C MET A 604 19.13 6.08 16.34
N PRO A 605 19.00 7.16 15.56
CA PRO A 605 19.39 8.48 16.03
C PRO A 605 18.50 8.86 17.21
N PHE A 606 19.03 9.61 18.16
CA PHE A 606 18.28 9.94 19.37
C PHE A 606 18.58 11.35 19.86
N THR A 607 17.64 11.91 20.61
CA THR A 607 17.77 13.22 21.24
C THR A 607 18.01 13.06 22.74
N VAL A 608 18.93 13.86 23.28
CA VAL A 608 19.13 14.00 24.72
C VAL A 608 18.71 15.40 25.12
N GLU A 609 17.85 15.50 26.13
CA GLU A 609 17.42 16.75 26.75
C GLU A 609 18.09 16.88 28.13
N VAL A 610 18.70 18.03 28.36
CA VAL A 610 19.19 18.45 29.70
C VAL A 610 18.26 19.54 30.19
N LYS A 611 17.58 19.31 31.30
CA LYS A 611 16.75 20.30 32.00
C LYS A 611 17.56 20.92 33.14
N LEU A 612 17.77 22.22 33.11
CA LEU A 612 18.44 22.97 34.15
C LEU A 612 17.48 23.30 35.31
N LYS A 613 17.97 23.56 36.50
CA LYS A 613 17.15 23.90 37.66
C LYS A 613 16.38 25.22 37.50
N ASP A 614 16.82 26.11 36.64
CA ASP A 614 16.08 27.33 36.27
C ASP A 614 14.91 27.11 35.31
N GLY A 615 14.68 25.85 34.90
CA GLY A 615 13.65 25.44 33.97
C GLY A 615 14.05 25.47 32.49
N THR A 616 15.25 25.97 32.18
CA THR A 616 15.79 25.98 30.81
C THR A 616 16.05 24.54 30.33
N LYS A 617 15.72 24.27 29.05
CA LYS A 617 15.95 22.99 28.39
C LYS A 617 16.92 23.14 27.24
N GLN A 618 17.88 22.24 27.16
CA GLN A 618 18.83 22.13 26.06
C GLN A 618 18.73 20.75 25.44
N ARG A 619 18.71 20.69 24.12
CA ARG A 619 18.58 19.43 23.36
C ARG A 619 19.76 19.25 22.41
N ILE A 620 20.27 18.04 22.35
CA ILE A 620 21.25 17.61 21.36
C ILE A 620 20.73 16.34 20.67
N LYS A 621 20.76 16.33 19.33
CA LYS A 621 20.43 15.15 18.54
C LYS A 621 21.73 14.46 18.11
N LEU A 622 21.84 13.17 18.39
CA LEU A 622 22.94 12.33 17.97
C LEU A 622 22.51 11.48 16.77
N PRO A 623 23.34 11.42 15.71
CA PRO A 623 23.03 10.65 14.52
C PRO A 623 23.20 9.15 14.77
N VAL A 624 22.73 8.32 13.84
CA VAL A 624 22.81 6.85 13.95
C VAL A 624 24.25 6.34 13.92
N GLU A 625 25.17 7.05 13.29
CA GLU A 625 26.60 6.75 13.21
C GLU A 625 27.27 6.71 14.59
N THR A 626 26.63 7.28 15.61
CA THR A 626 27.02 7.12 17.01
C THR A 626 27.21 5.65 17.37
N TRP A 627 26.45 4.75 16.76
CA TRP A 627 26.41 3.33 17.08
C TRP A 627 27.31 2.44 16.21
N LEU A 628 28.00 2.98 15.19
CA LEU A 628 28.81 2.20 14.24
C LEU A 628 29.94 1.39 14.88
N GLN A 629 30.50 1.86 15.97
CA GLN A 629 31.71 1.26 16.58
C GLN A 629 31.57 0.94 18.07
N GLN A 630 30.44 1.27 18.69
CA GLN A 630 30.31 1.22 20.14
C GLN A 630 28.87 0.93 20.59
N LYS A 631 28.78 0.29 21.75
CA LYS A 631 27.51 -0.02 22.43
C LYS A 631 27.07 1.09 23.40
N ALA A 632 27.98 1.99 23.73
CA ALA A 632 27.73 3.15 24.58
C ALA A 632 28.60 4.32 24.15
N ILE A 633 28.06 5.52 24.31
CA ILE A 633 28.76 6.77 24.03
C ILE A 633 28.76 7.67 25.28
N THR A 634 29.90 8.30 25.53
CA THR A 634 30.01 9.37 26.54
C THR A 634 30.35 10.68 25.83
N PHE A 635 29.59 11.72 26.10
CA PHE A 635 29.80 13.05 25.55
C PHE A 635 29.45 14.14 26.57
N THR A 636 29.97 15.35 26.37
CA THR A 636 29.72 16.46 27.28
C THR A 636 28.75 17.46 26.68
N ILE A 637 27.75 17.86 27.46
CA ILE A 637 26.80 18.92 27.11
C ILE A 637 27.19 20.15 27.95
N PRO A 638 27.45 21.32 27.33
CA PRO A 638 27.74 22.54 28.05
C PRO A 638 26.55 22.92 28.95
N THR A 639 26.83 23.27 30.19
CA THR A 639 25.83 23.80 31.12
C THR A 639 26.38 25.07 31.79
N THR A 640 25.47 25.96 32.20
CA THR A 640 25.86 27.21 32.89
C THR A 640 25.43 27.27 34.33
N THR A 641 24.48 26.39 34.69
CA THR A 641 23.91 26.26 36.02
C THR A 641 23.68 24.77 36.33
N GLU A 642 23.16 24.51 37.56
CA GLU A 642 22.85 23.15 37.96
C GLU A 642 21.77 22.49 37.10
N VAL A 643 21.99 21.22 36.81
CA VAL A 643 21.06 20.36 36.04
C VAL A 643 20.08 19.71 37.00
N GLU A 644 18.79 19.70 36.61
CA GLU A 644 17.73 18.98 37.31
C GLU A 644 17.69 17.52 36.85
N SER A 645 17.61 17.32 35.52
CA SER A 645 17.54 15.98 34.91
C SER A 645 18.14 15.93 33.52
N VAL A 646 18.50 14.71 33.12
CA VAL A 646 18.87 14.36 31.74
C VAL A 646 17.90 13.27 31.24
N THR A 647 17.39 13.42 30.02
CA THR A 647 16.43 12.48 29.45
C THR A 647 16.84 12.13 28.02
N VAL A 648 16.88 10.84 27.68
CA VAL A 648 17.01 10.31 26.33
C VAL A 648 15.61 10.14 25.75
N ASP A 649 15.41 10.49 24.46
CA ASP A 649 14.13 10.48 23.75
C ASP A 649 13.01 11.21 24.54
N PRO A 650 13.19 12.50 24.85
CA PRO A 650 12.27 13.26 25.71
C PRO A 650 10.84 13.39 25.14
N ASP A 651 10.67 13.20 23.84
CA ASP A 651 9.38 13.29 23.16
C ASP A 651 8.70 11.91 23.02
N ASN A 652 9.33 10.83 23.51
CA ASN A 652 8.88 9.45 23.37
C ASN A 652 8.58 9.08 21.90
N ALA A 653 9.44 9.51 20.99
CA ALA A 653 9.26 9.34 19.54
C ALA A 653 9.76 7.97 19.04
N LEU A 654 10.65 7.31 19.77
CA LEU A 654 11.25 6.03 19.41
C LEU A 654 10.53 4.86 20.10
N PRO A 655 10.49 3.66 19.51
CA PRO A 655 9.86 2.48 20.10
C PRO A 655 10.80 1.82 21.13
N ASP A 656 11.09 2.53 22.20
CA ASP A 656 12.03 2.09 23.25
C ASP A 656 11.36 1.09 24.19
N MET A 657 11.97 -0.09 24.31
CA MET A 657 11.45 -1.22 25.09
C MET A 657 11.44 -0.94 26.61
N ASN A 658 12.22 0.01 27.09
CA ASN A 658 12.36 0.29 28.51
C ASN A 658 12.54 1.77 28.84
N ARG A 659 11.50 2.54 28.76
CA ARG A 659 11.53 3.98 29.05
C ARG A 659 11.91 4.34 30.49
N ALA A 660 11.90 3.36 31.41
CA ALA A 660 12.24 3.61 32.81
C ALA A 660 13.74 3.94 33.01
N ASN A 661 14.60 3.55 32.05
CA ASN A 661 16.03 3.82 32.07
C ASN A 661 16.46 5.06 31.25
N ASN A 662 15.49 5.81 30.67
CA ASN A 662 15.76 6.95 29.79
C ASN A 662 16.00 8.26 30.54
N THR A 663 15.68 8.34 31.81
CA THR A 663 15.80 9.59 32.60
C THR A 663 16.60 9.38 33.88
N MET A 664 17.46 10.36 34.20
CA MET A 664 18.23 10.43 35.43
C MET A 664 18.14 11.81 36.05
N MET A 665 17.83 11.86 37.35
CA MET A 665 17.94 13.08 38.14
C MET A 665 19.41 13.31 38.53
N VAL A 666 19.92 14.50 38.30
CA VAL A 666 21.32 14.86 38.62
C VAL A 666 21.39 15.38 40.05
N LYS A 667 22.24 14.76 40.84
CA LYS A 667 22.44 15.11 42.26
C LYS A 667 23.59 16.08 42.47
#